data_7a3c3be5911cded48cb6d4e2e535cfac
#
_entry.id   7a3c3be5911cded48cb6d4e2e535cfac
#
_cell.length_a   1.000
_cell.length_b   1.000
_cell.length_c   1.000
_cell.angle_alpha   90.00
_cell.angle_beta   90.00
_cell.angle_gamma   90.00
#
_symmetry.space_group_name_H-M   'P 1'
#
loop_
_entity.id
_entity.type
_entity.pdbx_description
1 polymer ?
#
loop_
_entity_poly.entity_id
_entity_poly.type
_entity_poly.pdbx_seq_one_letter_code
_entity_poly.pdbx_strand_id
1 'polypeptide(L)'
;MRLGALFAPKPTLSDQERASGLRWFTWQGMVSMGFGSITSSGFLTAFALVLGANNLQVGILAALPFLTQPLQIPAIVLVEKLRRRKLISVVMWGLAQLLWFPIALIPFFLEVPHAGAVSTLLGLMAVRGVLSAVFGSAWNGWLRDMVPQQILGRFMSRRLALANVTAMVFGLGAALFVDFWKGQVSVESQVFAYAYALLFGAVTLGMSAPVFMAMMPEPLMQAPQGPKTSLWSGIAAPFRDSNYKHLLRFLFFWGLAINLATPFFAVYMLSRLGLPLTLVMGLSVLSQLFNVIFLRVWGPLSDRVGIKGVLSVCASLYLLVVLGWTFTSMPERYFLTIPLLVVLHALAGIASAGVSLTTGTIGMKLAPEGRATGYLAAAALANNLGAGIGPLIGGRLADFFSVHSLSLDFTWASPGSSFNLPALNLTGFDFLFSMAFLLGLLTMNSLTALREEGEVGREVVLEALLAPARDLTRPMSTVPGLAFLSHFPYGYLRRVPIPGLDVALGVTAYQIAEAARLATLAVTRGRGATLRLIGVLENTVSRIWKGNDVNEAHAMEVARQVGRGTIHAVEQSLVDAGQLAHQAVLGVVRALGRKHVGPRHALRGVGYGVVQGALEAGIDPREAVSRALEAAKQAGHERGLLEDEALSWMARGMLEAAEAHGPDALAQVQSLLPEGLMSPEERPPAQ
;
A
#
# COMPACT_ATOMS: atom_id res chain seq x y z
N MET A 1 -37.91 -20.98 19.81
CA MET A 1 -37.22 -21.24 18.51
C MET A 1 -36.20 -22.31 18.74
N ARG A 2 -36.24 -23.42 17.95
CA ARG A 2 -35.23 -24.48 18.07
C ARG A 2 -33.87 -23.92 17.61
N LEU A 3 -32.86 -23.96 18.46
CA LEU A 3 -31.50 -23.48 18.18
C LEU A 3 -30.96 -23.95 16.81
N GLY A 4 -31.35 -25.18 16.39
CA GLY A 4 -30.99 -25.73 15.09
C GLY A 4 -31.51 -24.93 13.87
N ALA A 5 -32.67 -24.25 13.98
CA ALA A 5 -33.21 -23.46 12.88
C ALA A 5 -32.46 -22.13 12.70
N LEU A 6 -31.88 -21.58 13.78
CA LEU A 6 -31.08 -20.35 13.73
C LEU A 6 -29.78 -20.52 12.92
N PHE A 7 -29.20 -21.73 12.92
CA PHE A 7 -27.93 -22.05 12.26
C PHE A 7 -28.09 -22.84 10.94
N ALA A 8 -29.32 -22.95 10.42
CA ALA A 8 -29.57 -23.62 9.17
C ALA A 8 -29.27 -22.68 7.98
N PRO A 9 -28.42 -23.08 7.01
CA PRO A 9 -28.19 -22.31 5.79
C PRO A 9 -29.47 -22.23 4.95
N LYS A 10 -29.70 -21.08 4.29
CA LYS A 10 -30.87 -20.85 3.44
C LYS A 10 -30.46 -20.93 1.95
N PRO A 11 -31.25 -21.62 1.09
CA PRO A 11 -30.95 -21.68 -0.35
C PRO A 11 -30.92 -20.31 -1.01
N THR A 12 -31.87 -19.44 -0.64
CA THR A 12 -31.96 -18.05 -1.11
C THR A 12 -32.25 -17.15 0.07
N LEU A 13 -31.73 -15.93 0.04
CA LEU A 13 -32.02 -14.88 1.00
C LEU A 13 -32.97 -13.86 0.38
N SER A 14 -34.06 -13.54 1.06
CA SER A 14 -34.90 -12.41 0.68
C SER A 14 -34.16 -11.08 0.85
N ASP A 15 -34.59 -10.03 0.16
CA ASP A 15 -33.97 -8.70 0.25
C ASP A 15 -34.04 -8.14 1.68
N GLN A 16 -35.13 -8.43 2.39
CA GLN A 16 -35.30 -8.05 3.79
C GLN A 16 -34.33 -8.77 4.72
N GLU A 17 -34.13 -10.07 4.53
CA GLU A 17 -33.14 -10.85 5.30
C GLU A 17 -31.73 -10.39 5.04
N ARG A 18 -31.41 -10.10 3.77
CA ARG A 18 -30.10 -9.58 3.36
C ARG A 18 -29.85 -8.20 3.99
N ALA A 19 -30.82 -7.29 3.92
CA ALA A 19 -30.72 -5.97 4.53
C ALA A 19 -30.55 -6.05 6.06
N SER A 20 -31.28 -6.96 6.72
CA SER A 20 -31.11 -7.25 8.15
C SER A 20 -29.71 -7.80 8.45
N GLY A 21 -29.23 -8.75 7.66
CA GLY A 21 -27.90 -9.33 7.79
C GLY A 21 -26.79 -8.28 7.69
N LEU A 22 -26.90 -7.34 6.73
CA LEU A 22 -25.93 -6.25 6.55
C LEU A 22 -25.95 -5.26 7.74
N ARG A 23 -27.11 -5.02 8.37
CA ARG A 23 -27.17 -4.23 9.61
C ARG A 23 -26.44 -4.91 10.75
N TRP A 24 -26.70 -6.20 10.99
CA TRP A 24 -26.02 -6.97 12.03
C TRP A 24 -24.52 -7.07 11.78
N PHE A 25 -24.10 -7.21 10.50
CA PHE A 25 -22.70 -7.19 10.12
C PHE A 25 -22.03 -5.84 10.45
N THR A 26 -22.74 -4.73 10.30
CA THR A 26 -22.23 -3.41 10.69
C THR A 26 -22.04 -3.32 12.21
N TRP A 27 -23.04 -3.72 13.00
CA TRP A 27 -22.95 -3.74 14.46
C TRP A 27 -21.84 -4.66 14.96
N GLN A 28 -21.74 -5.86 14.37
CA GLN A 28 -20.66 -6.80 14.66
C GLN A 28 -19.28 -6.15 14.41
N GLY A 29 -19.12 -5.42 13.29
CA GLY A 29 -17.89 -4.72 12.97
C GLY A 29 -17.52 -3.65 13.98
N MET A 30 -18.50 -2.86 14.42
CA MET A 30 -18.30 -1.80 15.43
C MET A 30 -17.83 -2.38 16.77
N VAL A 31 -18.54 -3.38 17.30
CA VAL A 31 -18.18 -3.97 18.61
C VAL A 31 -16.88 -4.75 18.55
N SER A 32 -16.60 -5.45 17.43
CA SER A 32 -15.34 -6.18 17.26
C SER A 32 -14.13 -5.24 17.17
N MET A 33 -14.23 -4.12 16.44
CA MET A 33 -13.15 -3.14 16.36
C MET A 33 -13.00 -2.34 17.64
N GLY A 34 -14.12 -2.01 18.32
CA GLY A 34 -14.08 -1.38 19.63
C GLY A 34 -13.38 -2.25 20.68
N PHE A 35 -13.70 -3.54 20.74
CA PHE A 35 -12.98 -4.49 21.60
C PHE A 35 -11.53 -4.71 21.15
N GLY A 36 -11.31 -4.79 19.83
CA GLY A 36 -9.98 -4.91 19.23
C GLY A 36 -9.03 -3.80 19.67
N SER A 37 -9.52 -2.56 19.85
CA SER A 37 -8.68 -1.44 20.31
C SER A 37 -8.23 -1.59 21.78
N ILE A 38 -9.08 -2.14 22.65
CA ILE A 38 -8.74 -2.45 24.04
C ILE A 38 -7.81 -3.66 24.14
N THR A 39 -7.84 -4.56 23.16
CA THR A 39 -7.03 -5.78 23.09
C THR A 39 -5.90 -5.67 22.04
N SER A 40 -5.64 -4.47 21.53
CA SER A 40 -4.58 -4.18 20.55
C SER A 40 -3.17 -4.20 21.16
N SER A 41 -2.18 -4.17 20.28
CA SER A 41 -0.77 -4.23 20.66
C SER A 41 -0.38 -3.20 21.75
N GLY A 42 -0.87 -1.95 21.67
CA GLY A 42 -0.55 -0.91 22.67
C GLY A 42 -1.07 -1.23 24.06
N PHE A 43 -2.36 -1.51 24.20
CA PHE A 43 -3.00 -1.81 25.47
C PHE A 43 -2.55 -3.18 26.03
N LEU A 44 -2.54 -4.21 25.17
CA LEU A 44 -2.14 -5.56 25.54
C LEU A 44 -0.65 -5.63 25.94
N THR A 45 0.22 -4.86 25.23
CA THR A 45 1.62 -4.71 25.60
C THR A 45 1.77 -4.06 26.97
N ALA A 46 1.02 -2.98 27.24
CA ALA A 46 1.03 -2.32 28.53
C ALA A 46 0.61 -3.29 29.66
N PHE A 47 -0.44 -4.08 29.42
CA PHE A 47 -0.87 -5.12 30.37
C PHE A 47 0.20 -6.18 30.59
N ALA A 48 0.81 -6.69 29.51
CA ALA A 48 1.89 -7.68 29.60
C ALA A 48 3.11 -7.17 30.39
N LEU A 49 3.50 -5.90 30.18
CA LEU A 49 4.59 -5.26 30.93
C LEU A 49 4.30 -5.18 32.44
N VAL A 50 3.07 -4.83 32.81
CA VAL A 50 2.66 -4.79 34.24
C VAL A 50 2.63 -6.21 34.83
N LEU A 51 2.28 -7.24 34.04
CA LEU A 51 2.40 -8.64 34.47
C LEU A 51 3.87 -9.12 34.65
N GLY A 52 4.85 -8.33 34.21
CA GLY A 52 6.29 -8.63 34.31
C GLY A 52 6.88 -9.26 33.05
N ALA A 53 6.27 -9.03 31.87
CA ALA A 53 6.81 -9.55 30.62
C ALA A 53 8.12 -8.87 30.23
N ASN A 54 9.12 -9.67 29.85
CA ASN A 54 10.34 -9.19 29.19
C ASN A 54 10.11 -8.94 27.68
N ASN A 55 11.10 -8.36 26.99
CA ASN A 55 10.96 -8.03 25.57
C ASN A 55 10.74 -9.26 24.69
N LEU A 56 11.39 -10.40 24.99
CA LEU A 56 11.16 -11.64 24.25
C LEU A 56 9.70 -12.10 24.38
N GLN A 57 9.11 -12.02 25.58
CA GLN A 57 7.72 -12.41 25.83
C GLN A 57 6.74 -11.47 25.13
N VAL A 58 7.02 -10.17 25.09
CA VAL A 58 6.26 -9.20 24.25
C VAL A 58 6.41 -9.55 22.77
N GLY A 59 7.61 -9.93 22.33
CA GLY A 59 7.84 -10.41 20.98
C GLY A 59 7.02 -11.66 20.65
N ILE A 60 6.97 -12.65 21.54
CA ILE A 60 6.11 -13.85 21.40
C ILE A 60 4.64 -13.43 21.28
N LEU A 61 4.18 -12.56 22.18
CA LEU A 61 2.79 -12.07 22.18
C LEU A 61 2.41 -11.42 20.85
N ALA A 62 3.29 -10.61 20.28
CA ALA A 62 3.11 -9.95 18.98
C ALA A 62 3.19 -10.93 17.80
N ALA A 63 3.97 -12.00 17.91
CA ALA A 63 4.14 -13.03 16.88
C ALA A 63 2.94 -13.96 16.74
N LEU A 64 2.25 -14.27 17.85
CA LEU A 64 1.18 -15.27 17.90
C LEU A 64 0.09 -15.08 16.83
N PRO A 65 -0.46 -13.87 16.57
CA PRO A 65 -1.46 -13.69 15.53
C PRO A 65 -0.98 -14.10 14.14
N PHE A 66 0.28 -13.83 13.81
CA PHE A 66 0.87 -14.17 12.50
C PHE A 66 1.22 -15.65 12.38
N LEU A 67 1.80 -16.24 13.42
CA LEU A 67 2.21 -17.66 13.44
C LEU A 67 1.01 -18.62 13.44
N THR A 68 -0.14 -18.19 13.90
CA THR A 68 -1.37 -19.00 13.87
C THR A 68 -2.13 -18.89 12.55
N GLN A 69 -1.89 -17.86 11.72
CA GLN A 69 -2.57 -17.68 10.43
C GLN A 69 -2.44 -18.85 9.45
N PRO A 70 -1.28 -19.53 9.31
CA PRO A 70 -1.18 -20.71 8.44
C PRO A 70 -2.17 -21.82 8.75
N LEU A 71 -2.68 -21.89 9.99
CA LEU A 71 -3.71 -22.86 10.39
C LEU A 71 -5.06 -22.62 9.70
N GLN A 72 -5.25 -21.48 9.03
CA GLN A 72 -6.41 -21.26 8.16
C GLN A 72 -6.45 -22.25 6.99
N ILE A 73 -5.30 -22.72 6.49
CA ILE A 73 -5.23 -23.63 5.35
C ILE A 73 -5.94 -24.98 5.67
N PRO A 74 -5.58 -25.71 6.73
CA PRO A 74 -6.32 -26.91 7.10
C PRO A 74 -7.77 -26.61 7.56
N ALA A 75 -8.03 -25.43 8.13
CA ALA A 75 -9.37 -25.03 8.54
C ALA A 75 -10.34 -24.87 7.36
N ILE A 76 -9.85 -24.45 6.18
CA ILE A 76 -10.68 -24.38 4.95
C ILE A 76 -11.26 -25.74 4.62
N VAL A 77 -10.47 -26.82 4.71
CA VAL A 77 -10.94 -28.21 4.46
C VAL A 77 -12.05 -28.58 5.43
N LEU A 78 -11.92 -28.21 6.70
CA LEU A 78 -12.95 -28.43 7.71
C LEU A 78 -14.25 -27.68 7.36
N VAL A 79 -14.15 -26.42 6.95
CA VAL A 79 -15.30 -25.58 6.58
C VAL A 79 -15.99 -26.12 5.34
N GLU A 80 -15.25 -26.56 4.32
CA GLU A 80 -15.79 -27.17 3.10
C GLU A 80 -16.50 -28.49 3.38
N LYS A 81 -16.00 -29.29 4.31
CA LYS A 81 -16.59 -30.54 4.72
C LYS A 81 -17.91 -30.37 5.50
N LEU A 82 -17.91 -29.42 6.46
CA LEU A 82 -19.06 -29.16 7.32
C LEU A 82 -20.14 -28.29 6.67
N ARG A 83 -19.78 -27.40 5.75
CA ARG A 83 -20.66 -26.45 5.01
C ARG A 83 -21.59 -25.62 5.91
N ARG A 84 -21.19 -25.35 7.16
CA ARG A 84 -21.93 -24.57 8.17
C ARG A 84 -21.06 -23.42 8.66
N ARG A 85 -20.82 -22.43 7.79
CA ARG A 85 -19.89 -21.31 8.05
C ARG A 85 -20.34 -20.46 9.24
N LYS A 86 -21.62 -20.16 9.37
CA LYS A 86 -22.19 -19.42 10.49
C LYS A 86 -21.92 -20.11 11.82
N LEU A 87 -22.22 -21.41 11.90
CA LEU A 87 -22.01 -22.17 13.13
C LEU A 87 -20.53 -22.16 13.55
N ILE A 88 -19.62 -22.47 12.58
CA ILE A 88 -18.18 -22.46 12.85
C ILE A 88 -17.72 -21.07 13.29
N SER A 89 -18.14 -20.02 12.58
CA SER A 89 -17.75 -18.64 12.90
C SER A 89 -18.22 -18.20 14.29
N VAL A 90 -19.49 -18.45 14.61
CA VAL A 90 -20.07 -18.03 15.91
C VAL A 90 -19.43 -18.81 17.06
N VAL A 91 -19.23 -20.12 16.91
CA VAL A 91 -18.63 -20.96 17.98
C VAL A 91 -17.15 -20.62 18.17
N MET A 92 -16.35 -20.61 17.08
CA MET A 92 -14.91 -20.36 17.19
C MET A 92 -14.62 -18.96 17.70
N TRP A 93 -15.33 -17.96 17.17
CA TRP A 93 -15.18 -16.58 17.66
C TRP A 93 -15.70 -16.39 19.07
N GLY A 94 -16.84 -17.03 19.44
CA GLY A 94 -17.37 -17.01 20.78
C GLY A 94 -16.39 -17.60 21.80
N LEU A 95 -15.82 -18.78 21.50
CA LEU A 95 -14.78 -19.38 22.34
C LEU A 95 -13.54 -18.49 22.45
N ALA A 96 -13.09 -17.88 21.32
CA ALA A 96 -11.98 -16.93 21.33
C ALA A 96 -12.25 -15.68 22.18
N GLN A 97 -13.50 -15.21 22.23
CA GLN A 97 -13.89 -14.09 23.09
C GLN A 97 -14.00 -14.50 24.57
N LEU A 98 -14.46 -15.72 24.85
CA LEU A 98 -14.52 -16.25 26.22
C LEU A 98 -13.14 -16.32 26.89
N LEU A 99 -12.06 -16.52 26.12
CA LEU A 99 -10.69 -16.57 26.66
C LEU A 99 -10.24 -15.22 27.26
N TRP A 100 -10.89 -14.11 26.94
CA TRP A 100 -10.56 -12.83 27.56
C TRP A 100 -10.94 -12.75 29.02
N PHE A 101 -11.91 -13.56 29.51
CA PHE A 101 -12.24 -13.62 30.93
C PHE A 101 -11.07 -14.18 31.77
N PRO A 102 -10.54 -15.40 31.50
CA PRO A 102 -9.39 -15.87 32.24
C PRO A 102 -8.15 -14.97 32.04
N ILE A 103 -7.95 -14.35 30.86
CA ILE A 103 -6.86 -13.37 30.65
C ILE A 103 -7.01 -12.17 31.58
N ALA A 104 -8.19 -11.57 31.66
CA ALA A 104 -8.46 -10.42 32.52
C ALA A 104 -8.39 -10.78 34.01
N LEU A 105 -8.69 -12.03 34.37
CA LEU A 105 -8.66 -12.53 35.74
C LEU A 105 -7.27 -12.95 36.22
N ILE A 106 -6.23 -12.97 35.36
CA ILE A 106 -4.85 -13.34 35.75
C ILE A 106 -4.40 -12.65 37.06
N PRO A 107 -4.49 -11.29 37.19
CA PRO A 107 -3.98 -10.62 38.39
C PRO A 107 -4.81 -10.84 39.66
N PHE A 108 -5.97 -11.51 39.58
CA PHE A 108 -6.76 -11.87 40.74
C PHE A 108 -6.39 -13.23 41.33
N PHE A 109 -5.78 -14.10 40.53
CA PHE A 109 -5.47 -15.48 40.92
C PHE A 109 -3.97 -15.78 40.93
N LEU A 110 -3.16 -14.97 40.29
CA LEU A 110 -1.71 -15.13 40.21
C LEU A 110 -1.00 -13.89 40.75
N GLU A 111 0.11 -14.10 41.45
CA GLU A 111 1.00 -13.00 41.87
C GLU A 111 1.52 -12.21 40.65
N VAL A 112 1.60 -10.89 40.77
CA VAL A 112 2.05 -9.97 39.73
C VAL A 112 3.02 -8.94 40.36
N PRO A 113 4.20 -8.73 39.75
CA PRO A 113 4.74 -9.33 38.51
C PRO A 113 5.33 -10.74 38.75
N HIS A 114 4.94 -11.70 37.88
CA HIS A 114 5.46 -13.06 37.99
C HIS A 114 5.47 -13.78 36.61
N ALA A 115 6.49 -14.63 36.39
CA ALA A 115 6.65 -15.38 35.14
C ALA A 115 5.47 -16.31 34.84
N GLY A 116 4.80 -16.85 35.84
CA GLY A 116 3.59 -17.67 35.70
C GLY A 116 2.40 -16.88 35.11
N ALA A 117 2.23 -15.62 35.50
CA ALA A 117 1.18 -14.75 34.97
C ALA A 117 1.37 -14.48 33.46
N VAL A 118 2.62 -14.17 33.07
CA VAL A 118 2.98 -13.95 31.66
C VAL A 118 2.83 -15.22 30.84
N SER A 119 3.30 -16.37 31.34
CA SER A 119 3.17 -17.66 30.64
C SER A 119 1.71 -18.06 30.44
N THR A 120 0.85 -17.80 31.41
CA THR A 120 -0.61 -18.02 31.32
C THR A 120 -1.21 -17.12 30.24
N LEU A 121 -0.84 -15.83 30.21
CA LEU A 121 -1.28 -14.90 29.15
C LEU A 121 -0.88 -15.43 27.77
N LEU A 122 0.37 -15.80 27.57
CA LEU A 122 0.89 -16.31 26.29
C LEU A 122 0.18 -17.60 25.86
N GLY A 123 -0.04 -18.54 26.79
CA GLY A 123 -0.77 -19.78 26.51
C GLY A 123 -2.21 -19.54 26.08
N LEU A 124 -2.94 -18.69 26.79
CA LEU A 124 -4.33 -18.33 26.45
C LEU A 124 -4.38 -17.60 25.11
N MET A 125 -3.44 -16.69 24.83
CA MET A 125 -3.36 -15.98 23.55
C MET A 125 -2.99 -16.92 22.38
N ALA A 126 -2.18 -17.94 22.60
CA ALA A 126 -1.88 -18.97 21.60
C ALA A 126 -3.16 -19.77 21.24
N VAL A 127 -3.90 -20.25 22.24
CA VAL A 127 -5.18 -20.95 22.01
C VAL A 127 -6.18 -20.03 21.28
N ARG A 128 -6.27 -18.78 21.71
CA ARG A 128 -7.11 -17.77 21.03
C ARG A 128 -6.71 -17.54 19.57
N GLY A 129 -5.41 -17.53 19.28
CA GLY A 129 -4.89 -17.42 17.92
C GLY A 129 -5.34 -18.56 17.01
N VAL A 130 -5.29 -19.81 17.52
CA VAL A 130 -5.77 -21.00 16.80
C VAL A 130 -7.29 -20.89 16.49
N LEU A 131 -8.09 -20.53 17.49
CA LEU A 131 -9.54 -20.35 17.32
C LEU A 131 -9.85 -19.25 16.30
N SER A 132 -9.09 -18.14 16.35
CA SER A 132 -9.22 -17.02 15.41
C SER A 132 -8.85 -17.41 13.98
N ALA A 133 -7.86 -18.28 13.78
CA ALA A 133 -7.48 -18.78 12.46
C ALA A 133 -8.61 -19.63 11.83
N VAL A 134 -9.22 -20.52 12.62
CA VAL A 134 -10.38 -21.30 12.16
C VAL A 134 -11.58 -20.40 11.85
N PHE A 135 -11.86 -19.43 12.73
CA PHE A 135 -12.89 -18.43 12.53
C PHE A 135 -12.69 -17.69 11.20
N GLY A 136 -11.49 -17.17 10.92
CA GLY A 136 -11.18 -16.37 9.72
C GLY A 136 -11.49 -17.12 8.42
N SER A 137 -11.21 -18.42 8.35
CA SER A 137 -11.49 -19.24 7.16
C SER A 137 -12.99 -19.35 6.85
N ALA A 138 -13.83 -19.51 7.86
CA ALA A 138 -15.28 -19.60 7.71
C ALA A 138 -15.92 -18.23 7.45
N TRP A 139 -15.47 -17.21 8.16
CA TRP A 139 -15.98 -15.85 8.13
C TRP A 139 -15.83 -15.18 6.77
N ASN A 140 -14.64 -15.22 6.19
CA ASN A 140 -14.35 -14.56 4.91
C ASN A 140 -15.22 -15.15 3.77
N GLY A 141 -15.38 -16.47 3.72
CA GLY A 141 -16.25 -17.13 2.74
C GLY A 141 -17.73 -16.78 2.92
N TRP A 142 -18.20 -16.67 4.17
CA TRP A 142 -19.58 -16.32 4.47
C TRP A 142 -19.89 -14.87 4.06
N LEU A 143 -19.01 -13.93 4.38
CA LEU A 143 -19.19 -12.51 4.02
C LEU A 143 -19.22 -12.27 2.52
N ARG A 144 -18.34 -12.94 1.78
CA ARG A 144 -18.30 -12.85 0.32
C ARG A 144 -19.65 -13.14 -0.32
N ASP A 145 -20.34 -14.16 0.18
CA ASP A 145 -21.62 -14.60 -0.38
C ASP A 145 -22.81 -13.77 0.13
N MET A 146 -22.65 -13.05 1.25
CA MET A 146 -23.70 -12.23 1.84
C MET A 146 -23.77 -10.82 1.27
N VAL A 147 -22.64 -10.21 0.94
CA VAL A 147 -22.59 -8.81 0.46
C VAL A 147 -22.65 -8.77 -1.06
N PRO A 148 -23.68 -8.13 -1.67
CA PRO A 148 -23.75 -7.97 -3.13
C PRO A 148 -22.58 -7.18 -3.68
N GLN A 149 -22.02 -7.62 -4.81
CA GLN A 149 -20.84 -7.00 -5.43
C GLN A 149 -21.09 -5.51 -5.80
N GLN A 150 -22.31 -5.17 -6.23
CA GLN A 150 -22.67 -3.81 -6.66
C GLN A 150 -22.55 -2.75 -5.54
N ILE A 151 -22.72 -3.16 -4.27
CA ILE A 151 -22.68 -2.26 -3.12
C ILE A 151 -21.47 -2.49 -2.22
N LEU A 152 -20.63 -3.47 -2.55
CA LEU A 152 -19.53 -3.95 -1.70
C LEU A 152 -18.62 -2.82 -1.21
N GLY A 153 -18.11 -2.01 -2.14
CA GLY A 153 -17.19 -0.92 -1.82
C GLY A 153 -17.83 0.16 -0.92
N ARG A 154 -19.02 0.63 -1.27
CA ARG A 154 -19.74 1.65 -0.50
C ARG A 154 -20.15 1.14 0.89
N PHE A 155 -20.59 -0.10 0.97
CA PHE A 155 -20.99 -0.72 2.22
C PHE A 155 -19.78 -0.92 3.14
N MET A 156 -18.68 -1.52 2.62
CA MET A 156 -17.48 -1.79 3.39
C MET A 156 -16.80 -0.52 3.90
N SER A 157 -16.72 0.53 3.08
CA SER A 157 -16.15 1.81 3.51
C SER A 157 -16.93 2.45 4.64
N ARG A 158 -18.29 2.46 4.55
CA ARG A 158 -19.16 2.96 5.64
C ARG A 158 -19.02 2.15 6.92
N ARG A 159 -19.04 0.82 6.79
CA ARG A 159 -18.84 -0.10 7.93
C ARG A 159 -17.50 0.13 8.61
N LEU A 160 -16.42 0.22 7.83
CA LEU A 160 -15.07 0.43 8.35
C LEU A 160 -14.94 1.79 9.05
N ALA A 161 -15.53 2.84 8.50
CA ALA A 161 -15.55 4.16 9.14
C ALA A 161 -16.23 4.12 10.52
N LEU A 162 -17.42 3.53 10.63
CA LEU A 162 -18.13 3.38 11.89
C LEU A 162 -17.34 2.52 12.90
N ALA A 163 -16.75 1.43 12.43
CA ALA A 163 -15.96 0.54 13.26
C ALA A 163 -14.68 1.22 13.79
N ASN A 164 -14.01 2.02 12.97
CA ASN A 164 -12.82 2.79 13.39
C ASN A 164 -13.19 3.87 14.42
N VAL A 165 -14.29 4.60 14.24
CA VAL A 165 -14.75 5.56 15.26
C VAL A 165 -15.01 4.86 16.59
N THR A 166 -15.65 3.68 16.56
CA THR A 166 -15.90 2.89 17.78
C THR A 166 -14.57 2.46 18.42
N ALA A 167 -13.61 2.01 17.62
CA ALA A 167 -12.26 1.64 18.10
C ALA A 167 -11.53 2.81 18.76
N MET A 168 -11.59 4.00 18.16
CA MET A 168 -10.99 5.20 18.74
C MET A 168 -11.61 5.58 20.08
N VAL A 169 -12.94 5.57 20.17
CA VAL A 169 -13.67 5.93 21.40
C VAL A 169 -13.35 4.95 22.53
N PHE A 170 -13.48 3.64 22.29
CA PHE A 170 -13.25 2.64 23.33
C PHE A 170 -11.78 2.46 23.67
N GLY A 171 -10.86 2.54 22.70
CA GLY A 171 -9.42 2.45 22.93
C GLY A 171 -8.91 3.61 23.78
N LEU A 172 -9.28 4.85 23.42
CA LEU A 172 -8.88 6.04 24.18
C LEU A 172 -9.60 6.08 25.53
N GLY A 173 -10.88 5.73 25.60
CA GLY A 173 -11.65 5.66 26.85
C GLY A 173 -11.04 4.66 27.85
N ALA A 174 -10.63 3.47 27.37
CA ALA A 174 -9.95 2.49 28.21
C ALA A 174 -8.58 3.00 28.71
N ALA A 175 -7.82 3.69 27.87
CA ALA A 175 -6.54 4.26 28.28
C ALA A 175 -6.68 5.38 29.30
N LEU A 176 -7.65 6.29 29.09
CA LEU A 176 -8.00 7.32 30.08
C LEU A 176 -8.41 6.71 31.42
N PHE A 177 -9.23 5.67 31.40
CA PHE A 177 -9.63 4.95 32.60
C PHE A 177 -8.41 4.35 33.33
N VAL A 178 -7.51 3.70 32.62
CA VAL A 178 -6.30 3.10 33.22
C VAL A 178 -5.40 4.17 33.82
N ASP A 179 -5.13 5.26 33.10
CA ASP A 179 -4.26 6.32 33.62
C ASP A 179 -4.90 7.07 34.81
N PHE A 180 -6.23 7.30 34.76
CA PHE A 180 -6.97 7.85 35.91
C PHE A 180 -6.88 6.95 37.14
N TRP A 181 -7.13 5.63 36.96
CA TRP A 181 -7.06 4.65 38.04
C TRP A 181 -5.68 4.60 38.67
N LYS A 182 -4.61 4.57 37.85
CA LYS A 182 -3.22 4.57 38.33
C LYS A 182 -2.88 5.78 39.20
N GLY A 183 -3.52 6.91 38.97
CA GLY A 183 -3.34 8.11 39.81
C GLY A 183 -4.04 8.04 41.18
N GLN A 184 -4.94 7.06 41.38
CA GLN A 184 -5.78 6.96 42.61
C GLN A 184 -5.37 5.81 43.53
N VAL A 185 -4.54 4.85 43.05
CA VAL A 185 -4.24 3.62 43.77
C VAL A 185 -2.74 3.39 43.91
N SER A 186 -2.37 2.53 44.89
CA SER A 186 -0.98 2.07 45.06
C SER A 186 -0.47 1.33 43.80
N VAL A 187 0.87 1.29 43.62
CA VAL A 187 1.51 0.65 42.46
C VAL A 187 1.08 -0.81 42.28
N GLU A 188 0.95 -1.54 43.38
CA GLU A 188 0.51 -2.94 43.39
C GLU A 188 -0.90 -3.13 42.85
N SER A 189 -1.78 -2.15 43.04
CA SER A 189 -3.18 -2.20 42.59
C SER A 189 -3.38 -1.66 41.18
N GLN A 190 -2.34 -1.12 40.52
CA GLN A 190 -2.48 -0.53 39.18
C GLN A 190 -2.80 -1.57 38.09
N VAL A 191 -2.41 -2.81 38.26
CA VAL A 191 -2.69 -3.91 37.32
C VAL A 191 -4.19 -4.17 37.17
N PHE A 192 -4.98 -3.96 38.24
CA PHE A 192 -6.43 -4.18 38.21
C PHE A 192 -7.17 -3.23 37.26
N ALA A 193 -6.61 -2.04 36.96
CA ALA A 193 -7.19 -1.15 35.96
C ALA A 193 -7.30 -1.81 34.60
N TYR A 194 -6.25 -2.52 34.18
CA TYR A 194 -6.25 -3.27 32.92
C TYR A 194 -7.24 -4.43 32.96
N ALA A 195 -7.30 -5.15 34.09
CA ALA A 195 -8.24 -6.24 34.29
C ALA A 195 -9.69 -5.78 34.16
N TYR A 196 -10.06 -4.69 34.84
CA TYR A 196 -11.41 -4.12 34.76
C TYR A 196 -11.75 -3.61 33.34
N ALA A 197 -10.82 -2.94 32.66
CA ALA A 197 -11.05 -2.49 31.29
C ALA A 197 -11.24 -3.68 30.34
N LEU A 198 -10.45 -4.75 30.49
CA LEU A 198 -10.58 -5.98 29.69
C LEU A 198 -11.91 -6.71 29.98
N LEU A 199 -12.30 -6.83 31.25
CA LEU A 199 -13.58 -7.45 31.65
C LEU A 199 -14.77 -6.66 31.11
N PHE A 200 -14.77 -5.34 31.29
CA PHE A 200 -15.81 -4.47 30.75
C PHE A 200 -15.90 -4.62 29.23
N GLY A 201 -14.76 -4.55 28.52
CA GLY A 201 -14.71 -4.72 27.07
C GLY A 201 -15.15 -6.13 26.64
N ALA A 202 -14.75 -7.18 27.35
CA ALA A 202 -15.13 -8.57 27.04
C ALA A 202 -16.65 -8.78 27.17
N VAL A 203 -17.25 -8.29 28.27
CA VAL A 203 -18.70 -8.42 28.53
C VAL A 203 -19.51 -7.60 27.52
N THR A 204 -19.16 -6.31 27.34
CA THR A 204 -20.00 -5.37 26.57
C THR A 204 -19.78 -5.48 25.06
N LEU A 205 -18.54 -5.56 24.62
CA LEU A 205 -18.18 -5.55 23.20
C LEU A 205 -17.79 -6.95 22.68
N GLY A 206 -16.96 -7.67 23.45
CA GLY A 206 -16.42 -8.97 23.05
C GLY A 206 -17.53 -10.00 22.82
N MET A 207 -18.40 -10.20 23.83
CA MET A 207 -19.49 -11.18 23.75
C MET A 207 -20.64 -10.73 22.86
N SER A 208 -20.79 -9.43 22.60
CA SER A 208 -21.81 -8.93 21.67
C SER A 208 -21.51 -9.34 20.20
N ALA A 209 -20.24 -9.46 19.84
CA ALA A 209 -19.85 -9.79 18.47
C ALA A 209 -20.37 -11.16 18.00
N PRO A 210 -20.17 -12.30 18.70
CA PRO A 210 -20.76 -13.58 18.32
C PRO A 210 -22.30 -13.58 18.37
N VAL A 211 -22.91 -12.81 19.25
CA VAL A 211 -24.38 -12.66 19.29
C VAL A 211 -24.89 -11.98 18.01
N PHE A 212 -24.29 -10.87 17.58
CA PHE A 212 -24.67 -10.21 16.33
C PHE A 212 -24.41 -11.10 15.12
N MET A 213 -23.32 -11.88 15.12
CA MET A 213 -23.07 -12.88 14.08
C MET A 213 -24.17 -13.95 14.05
N ALA A 214 -24.64 -14.41 15.18
CA ALA A 214 -25.74 -15.38 15.26
C ALA A 214 -27.07 -14.85 14.69
N MET A 215 -27.27 -13.52 14.68
CA MET A 215 -28.45 -12.88 14.07
C MET A 215 -28.34 -12.73 12.54
N MET A 216 -27.16 -12.91 11.94
CA MET A 216 -26.98 -12.80 10.50
C MET A 216 -27.49 -14.08 9.80
N PRO A 217 -28.14 -13.97 8.62
CA PRO A 217 -28.51 -15.13 7.82
C PRO A 217 -27.29 -15.75 7.15
N GLU A 218 -27.31 -17.06 6.91
CA GLU A 218 -26.28 -17.77 6.14
C GLU A 218 -26.83 -18.21 4.80
N PRO A 219 -26.29 -17.74 3.64
CA PRO A 219 -26.59 -18.31 2.34
C PRO A 219 -25.95 -19.68 2.18
N LEU A 220 -26.62 -20.59 1.47
CA LEU A 220 -26.11 -21.93 1.21
C LEU A 220 -24.77 -21.85 0.46
N MET A 221 -23.78 -22.56 0.95
CA MET A 221 -22.47 -22.63 0.32
C MET A 221 -22.54 -23.43 -0.97
N GLN A 222 -22.26 -22.81 -2.11
CA GLN A 222 -22.15 -23.49 -3.39
C GLN A 222 -20.99 -24.49 -3.38
N ALA A 223 -21.18 -25.64 -4.02
CA ALA A 223 -20.11 -26.62 -4.17
C ALA A 223 -18.99 -26.02 -5.04
N PRO A 224 -17.71 -26.24 -4.72
CA PRO A 224 -16.61 -25.83 -5.59
C PRO A 224 -16.79 -26.41 -6.98
N GLN A 225 -16.88 -25.55 -8.00
CA GLN A 225 -16.96 -25.98 -9.39
C GLN A 225 -15.51 -26.04 -9.91
N GLY A 226 -15.00 -27.26 -10.18
CA GLY A 226 -13.69 -27.45 -10.78
C GLY A 226 -12.96 -28.70 -10.27
N PRO A 227 -11.92 -29.17 -10.97
CA PRO A 227 -11.11 -30.29 -10.53
C PRO A 227 -10.46 -29.97 -9.18
N LYS A 228 -10.49 -30.93 -8.25
CA LYS A 228 -9.82 -30.82 -6.94
C LYS A 228 -8.30 -30.78 -7.13
N THR A 229 -7.76 -29.61 -7.43
CA THR A 229 -6.31 -29.43 -7.39
C THR A 229 -5.85 -29.51 -5.93
N SER A 230 -4.79 -30.25 -5.68
CA SER A 230 -4.19 -30.32 -4.34
C SER A 230 -3.82 -28.90 -3.87
N LEU A 231 -4.29 -28.50 -2.69
CA LEU A 231 -3.97 -27.18 -2.08
C LEU A 231 -2.46 -26.94 -2.04
N TRP A 232 -1.68 -27.99 -1.76
CA TRP A 232 -0.22 -27.93 -1.70
C TRP A 232 0.42 -27.66 -3.06
N SER A 233 -0.08 -28.24 -4.16
CA SER A 233 0.44 -27.96 -5.50
C SER A 233 0.13 -26.52 -5.92
N GLY A 234 -1.02 -25.98 -5.55
CA GLY A 234 -1.38 -24.58 -5.79
C GLY A 234 -0.48 -23.59 -5.05
N ILE A 235 -0.12 -23.89 -3.79
CA ILE A 235 0.78 -23.05 -2.99
C ILE A 235 2.25 -23.17 -3.44
N ALA A 236 2.66 -24.31 -4.00
CA ALA A 236 4.03 -24.53 -4.47
C ALA A 236 4.33 -23.83 -5.81
N ALA A 237 3.34 -23.66 -6.67
CA ALA A 237 3.51 -23.05 -8.00
C ALA A 237 4.12 -21.63 -7.97
N PRO A 238 3.70 -20.70 -7.08
CA PRO A 238 4.26 -19.35 -6.98
C PRO A 238 5.78 -19.31 -6.70
N PHE A 239 6.32 -20.31 -6.01
CA PHE A 239 7.76 -20.39 -5.71
C PHE A 239 8.61 -20.76 -6.93
N ARG A 240 7.98 -21.27 -8.01
CA ARG A 240 8.63 -21.58 -9.30
C ARG A 240 8.51 -20.45 -10.29
N ASP A 241 7.59 -19.53 -10.10
CA ASP A 241 7.42 -18.33 -10.93
C ASP A 241 8.55 -17.33 -10.64
N SER A 242 9.29 -16.95 -11.68
CA SER A 242 10.49 -16.09 -11.53
C SER A 242 10.15 -14.69 -11.02
N ASN A 243 9.06 -14.09 -11.48
CA ASN A 243 8.64 -12.76 -11.06
C ASN A 243 7.94 -12.78 -9.69
N TYR A 244 7.01 -13.72 -9.50
CA TYR A 244 6.27 -13.84 -8.24
C TYR A 244 7.18 -14.22 -7.05
N LYS A 245 8.24 -14.96 -7.29
CA LYS A 245 9.28 -15.28 -6.30
C LYS A 245 9.94 -14.02 -5.70
N HIS A 246 10.14 -12.96 -6.51
CA HIS A 246 10.65 -11.67 -5.99
C HIS A 246 9.64 -11.01 -5.07
N LEU A 247 8.33 -11.09 -5.38
CA LEU A 247 7.28 -10.62 -4.49
C LEU A 247 7.25 -11.40 -3.17
N LEU A 248 7.31 -12.75 -3.22
CA LEU A 248 7.33 -13.57 -2.00
C LEU A 248 8.53 -13.24 -1.11
N ARG A 249 9.71 -13.05 -1.72
CA ARG A 249 10.92 -12.64 -0.99
C ARG A 249 10.75 -11.25 -0.37
N PHE A 250 10.22 -10.30 -1.12
CA PHE A 250 9.93 -8.96 -0.59
C PHE A 250 8.96 -9.02 0.59
N LEU A 251 7.83 -9.70 0.45
CA LEU A 251 6.82 -9.79 1.51
C LEU A 251 7.35 -10.45 2.79
N PHE A 252 8.14 -11.52 2.64
CA PHE A 252 8.76 -12.18 3.79
C PHE A 252 9.74 -11.27 4.53
N PHE A 253 10.71 -10.70 3.83
CA PHE A 253 11.73 -9.86 4.46
C PHE A 253 11.17 -8.50 4.91
N TRP A 254 10.18 -7.95 4.20
CA TRP A 254 9.45 -6.76 4.63
C TRP A 254 8.68 -7.03 5.93
N GLY A 255 7.91 -8.12 5.97
CA GLY A 255 7.21 -8.56 7.17
C GLY A 255 8.15 -8.75 8.34
N LEU A 256 9.31 -9.38 8.10
CA LEU A 256 10.37 -9.58 9.08
C LEU A 256 10.93 -8.24 9.61
N ALA A 257 11.38 -7.37 8.69
CA ALA A 257 12.04 -6.10 9.03
C ALA A 257 11.12 -5.16 9.82
N ILE A 258 9.90 -4.99 9.35
CA ILE A 258 8.96 -4.05 9.99
C ILE A 258 8.49 -4.59 11.35
N ASN A 259 8.17 -5.88 11.45
CA ASN A 259 7.70 -6.46 12.71
C ASN A 259 8.83 -6.75 13.70
N LEU A 260 10.10 -6.65 13.28
CA LEU A 260 11.24 -6.63 14.19
C LEU A 260 11.19 -5.43 15.14
N ALA A 261 10.70 -4.26 14.68
CA ALA A 261 10.65 -3.02 15.45
C ALA A 261 9.24 -2.64 15.95
N THR A 262 8.21 -2.80 15.11
CA THR A 262 6.86 -2.24 15.37
C THR A 262 6.24 -2.62 16.72
N PRO A 263 6.29 -3.87 17.22
CA PRO A 263 5.74 -4.23 18.52
C PRO A 263 6.42 -3.52 19.69
N PHE A 264 7.68 -3.12 19.50
CA PHE A 264 8.48 -2.48 20.52
C PHE A 264 8.34 -0.97 20.60
N PHE A 265 7.66 -0.33 19.65
CA PHE A 265 7.33 1.10 19.76
C PHE A 265 6.48 1.41 21.00
N ALA A 266 5.48 0.58 21.29
CA ALA A 266 4.68 0.73 22.51
C ALA A 266 5.51 0.45 23.78
N VAL A 267 6.36 -0.60 23.77
CA VAL A 267 7.27 -0.90 24.88
C VAL A 267 8.20 0.29 25.15
N TYR A 268 8.81 0.82 24.09
CA TYR A 268 9.71 1.96 24.17
C TYR A 268 9.01 3.21 24.74
N MET A 269 7.82 3.54 24.26
CA MET A 269 7.06 4.70 24.77
C MET A 269 6.67 4.54 26.24
N LEU A 270 6.23 3.34 26.64
CA LEU A 270 5.77 3.08 27.99
C LEU A 270 6.92 2.91 28.99
N SER A 271 7.94 2.10 28.66
CA SER A 271 9.00 1.73 29.59
C SER A 271 10.21 2.67 29.53
N ARG A 272 10.65 3.08 28.32
CA ARG A 272 11.84 3.94 28.16
C ARG A 272 11.48 5.42 28.27
N LEU A 273 10.43 5.86 27.58
CA LEU A 273 10.00 7.27 27.62
C LEU A 273 9.07 7.56 28.81
N GLY A 274 8.53 6.56 29.51
CA GLY A 274 7.63 6.74 30.64
C GLY A 274 6.36 7.52 30.28
N LEU A 275 5.84 7.35 29.07
CA LEU A 275 4.65 8.06 28.62
C LEU A 275 3.37 7.41 29.18
N PRO A 276 2.34 8.20 29.51
CA PRO A 276 1.06 7.66 29.93
C PRO A 276 0.39 6.86 28.79
N LEU A 277 -0.40 5.84 29.14
CA LEU A 277 -1.07 4.99 28.17
C LEU A 277 -2.00 5.79 27.25
N THR A 278 -2.65 6.82 27.79
CA THR A 278 -3.51 7.74 27.03
C THR A 278 -2.77 8.39 25.88
N LEU A 279 -1.53 8.86 26.09
CA LEU A 279 -0.73 9.48 25.03
C LEU A 279 -0.33 8.45 23.99
N VAL A 280 0.11 7.24 24.40
CA VAL A 280 0.47 6.14 23.50
C VAL A 280 -0.72 5.75 22.61
N MET A 281 -1.91 5.61 23.21
CA MET A 281 -3.13 5.29 22.46
C MET A 281 -3.57 6.46 21.58
N GLY A 282 -3.43 7.71 22.05
CA GLY A 282 -3.72 8.91 21.27
C GLY A 282 -2.85 9.01 20.01
N LEU A 283 -1.56 8.73 20.12
CA LEU A 283 -0.64 8.67 18.98
C LEU A 283 -1.00 7.54 18.00
N SER A 284 -1.43 6.39 18.52
CA SER A 284 -1.93 5.29 17.69
C SER A 284 -3.21 5.68 16.93
N VAL A 285 -4.13 6.41 17.59
CA VAL A 285 -5.33 6.97 16.97
C VAL A 285 -4.97 7.98 15.87
N LEU A 286 -3.98 8.82 16.11
CA LEU A 286 -3.47 9.78 15.11
C LEU A 286 -2.96 9.03 13.87
N SER A 287 -2.13 8.00 14.05
CA SER A 287 -1.64 7.17 12.96
C SER A 287 -2.79 6.52 12.18
N GLN A 288 -3.80 5.98 12.87
CA GLN A 288 -4.97 5.37 12.24
C GLN A 288 -5.80 6.40 11.46
N LEU A 289 -5.93 7.62 11.96
CA LEU A 289 -6.63 8.72 11.26
C LEU A 289 -5.93 9.05 9.95
N PHE A 290 -4.62 9.27 9.98
CA PHE A 290 -3.83 9.51 8.76
C PHE A 290 -3.87 8.32 7.79
N ASN A 291 -3.87 7.09 8.30
CA ASN A 291 -4.02 5.89 7.48
C ASN A 291 -5.36 5.92 6.70
N VAL A 292 -6.47 6.17 7.37
CA VAL A 292 -7.80 6.21 6.72
C VAL A 292 -7.90 7.34 5.69
N ILE A 293 -7.36 8.52 6.01
CA ILE A 293 -7.36 9.66 5.09
C ILE A 293 -6.55 9.33 3.83
N PHE A 294 -5.35 8.81 3.99
CA PHE A 294 -4.42 8.58 2.90
C PHE A 294 -4.74 7.33 2.07
N LEU A 295 -5.52 6.37 2.57
CA LEU A 295 -6.07 5.30 1.72
C LEU A 295 -6.88 5.86 0.53
N ARG A 296 -7.57 7.00 0.72
CA ARG A 296 -8.32 7.68 -0.34
C ARG A 296 -7.40 8.37 -1.37
N VAL A 297 -6.18 8.69 -0.97
CA VAL A 297 -5.16 9.31 -1.85
C VAL A 297 -4.39 8.24 -2.60
N TRP A 298 -3.95 7.19 -1.88
CA TRP A 298 -3.13 6.12 -2.45
C TRP A 298 -3.88 5.23 -3.44
N GLY A 299 -5.20 5.02 -3.26
CA GLY A 299 -6.02 4.21 -4.18
C GLY A 299 -5.96 4.75 -5.61
N PRO A 300 -6.53 5.93 -5.91
CA PRO A 300 -6.48 6.53 -7.24
C PRO A 300 -5.05 6.75 -7.76
N LEU A 301 -4.10 7.00 -6.87
CA LEU A 301 -2.71 7.17 -7.27
C LEU A 301 -2.09 5.86 -7.74
N SER A 302 -2.37 4.72 -7.07
CA SER A 302 -1.88 3.40 -7.49
C SER A 302 -2.42 2.97 -8.86
N ASP A 303 -3.64 3.41 -9.21
CA ASP A 303 -4.21 3.16 -10.53
C ASP A 303 -3.50 3.97 -11.63
N ARG A 304 -2.99 5.16 -11.29
CA ARG A 304 -2.33 6.07 -12.25
C ARG A 304 -0.83 5.80 -12.41
N VAL A 305 -0.13 5.53 -11.32
CA VAL A 305 1.35 5.44 -11.31
C VAL A 305 1.87 4.02 -11.09
N GLY A 306 0.99 3.04 -11.02
CA GLY A 306 1.32 1.65 -10.75
C GLY A 306 1.46 1.33 -9.26
N ILE A 307 1.18 0.08 -8.93
CA ILE A 307 1.17 -0.42 -7.54
C ILE A 307 2.58 -0.43 -6.95
N LYS A 308 3.58 -0.86 -7.74
CA LYS A 308 4.99 -0.91 -7.32
C LYS A 308 5.55 0.49 -7.02
N GLY A 309 5.17 1.50 -7.82
CA GLY A 309 5.58 2.89 -7.60
C GLY A 309 5.13 3.42 -6.24
N VAL A 310 3.84 3.27 -5.92
CA VAL A 310 3.28 3.65 -4.61
C VAL A 310 3.90 2.84 -3.48
N LEU A 311 4.06 1.51 -3.67
CA LEU A 311 4.70 0.65 -2.67
C LEU A 311 6.13 1.10 -2.36
N SER A 312 6.91 1.42 -3.38
CA SER A 312 8.30 1.86 -3.24
C SER A 312 8.42 3.14 -2.39
N VAL A 313 7.59 4.16 -2.69
CA VAL A 313 7.58 5.42 -1.94
C VAL A 313 7.12 5.22 -0.51
N CYS A 314 6.01 4.49 -0.31
CA CYS A 314 5.46 4.28 1.02
C CYS A 314 6.35 3.39 1.90
N ALA A 315 6.97 2.35 1.32
CA ALA A 315 7.92 1.50 2.03
C ALA A 315 9.16 2.30 2.48
N SER A 316 9.72 3.13 1.60
CA SER A 316 10.84 4.00 1.95
C SER A 316 10.49 5.02 3.02
N LEU A 317 9.30 5.64 2.94
CA LEU A 317 8.81 6.56 3.96
C LEU A 317 8.65 5.85 5.31
N TYR A 318 8.13 4.61 5.30
CA TYR A 318 7.98 3.83 6.53
C TYR A 318 9.34 3.48 7.16
N LEU A 319 10.35 3.14 6.34
CA LEU A 319 11.71 2.90 6.83
C LEU A 319 12.32 4.15 7.45
N LEU A 320 12.11 5.32 6.86
CA LEU A 320 12.53 6.59 7.45
C LEU A 320 11.84 6.87 8.80
N VAL A 321 10.56 6.49 8.92
CA VAL A 321 9.86 6.56 10.21
C VAL A 321 10.52 5.64 11.22
N VAL A 322 10.83 4.38 10.86
CA VAL A 322 11.52 3.45 11.77
C VAL A 322 12.87 4.00 12.21
N LEU A 323 13.65 4.55 11.30
CA LEU A 323 14.90 5.24 11.65
C LEU A 323 14.66 6.47 12.54
N GLY A 324 13.61 7.24 12.28
CA GLY A 324 13.25 8.42 13.05
C GLY A 324 13.01 8.16 14.54
N TRP A 325 12.61 6.94 14.89
CA TRP A 325 12.42 6.55 16.28
C TRP A 325 13.72 6.60 17.10
N THR A 326 14.89 6.36 16.49
CA THR A 326 16.18 6.47 17.17
C THR A 326 16.50 7.88 17.66
N PHE A 327 15.83 8.90 17.09
CA PHE A 327 16.04 10.29 17.46
C PHE A 327 15.00 10.84 18.45
N THR A 328 14.12 10.00 18.98
CA THR A 328 13.09 10.43 19.93
C THR A 328 13.60 10.57 21.36
N SER A 329 14.83 10.11 21.67
CA SER A 329 15.55 10.34 22.92
C SER A 329 17.01 10.74 22.65
N MET A 330 17.63 11.57 23.55
CA MET A 330 19.03 12.02 23.44
C MET A 330 19.66 12.23 24.83
N PRO A 331 20.19 11.25 25.49
CA PRO A 331 19.77 9.85 25.66
C PRO A 331 18.44 9.70 26.41
N GLU A 332 17.93 10.81 26.97
CA GLU A 332 16.67 10.90 27.69
C GLU A 332 15.62 11.69 26.90
N ARG A 333 14.43 11.86 27.48
CA ARG A 333 13.40 12.71 26.92
C ARG A 333 13.87 14.16 26.83
N TYR A 334 13.64 14.80 25.70
CA TYR A 334 13.94 16.19 25.45
C TYR A 334 12.73 16.93 24.83
N PHE A 335 12.83 18.24 24.63
CA PHE A 335 11.67 19.05 24.23
C PHE A 335 11.05 18.65 22.87
N LEU A 336 11.81 18.05 21.95
CA LEU A 336 11.31 17.57 20.66
C LEU A 336 10.75 16.14 20.71
N THR A 337 10.90 15.37 21.79
CA THR A 337 10.40 13.99 21.89
C THR A 337 8.93 13.88 21.51
N ILE A 338 8.06 14.67 22.13
CA ILE A 338 6.60 14.61 21.84
C ILE A 338 6.27 15.13 20.43
N PRO A 339 6.75 16.31 19.98
CA PRO A 339 6.54 16.77 18.61
C PRO A 339 7.01 15.75 17.55
N LEU A 340 8.18 15.14 17.75
CA LEU A 340 8.73 14.14 16.83
C LEU A 340 7.85 12.87 16.81
N LEU A 341 7.40 12.37 17.96
CA LEU A 341 6.48 11.24 18.02
C LEU A 341 5.17 11.52 17.28
N VAL A 342 4.61 12.73 17.38
CA VAL A 342 3.41 13.15 16.63
C VAL A 342 3.67 13.07 15.13
N VAL A 343 4.79 13.63 14.67
CA VAL A 343 5.18 13.60 13.24
C VAL A 343 5.40 12.15 12.77
N LEU A 344 6.14 11.35 13.54
CA LEU A 344 6.41 9.95 13.19
C LEU A 344 5.13 9.11 13.09
N HIS A 345 4.16 9.30 14.01
CA HIS A 345 2.89 8.59 13.95
C HIS A 345 2.02 9.04 12.77
N ALA A 346 2.02 10.34 12.43
CA ALA A 346 1.33 10.83 11.25
C ALA A 346 1.95 10.23 9.96
N LEU A 347 3.28 10.28 9.82
CA LEU A 347 4.00 9.70 8.69
C LEU A 347 3.86 8.16 8.63
N ALA A 348 3.87 7.48 9.79
CA ALA A 348 3.59 6.05 9.87
C ALA A 348 2.20 5.71 9.34
N GLY A 349 1.19 6.51 9.69
CA GLY A 349 -0.18 6.36 9.17
C GLY A 349 -0.24 6.49 7.65
N ILE A 350 0.39 7.55 7.11
CA ILE A 350 0.47 7.82 5.67
C ILE A 350 1.15 6.65 4.94
N ALA A 351 2.31 6.24 5.41
CA ALA A 351 3.12 5.21 4.77
C ALA A 351 2.45 3.83 4.88
N SER A 352 1.92 3.46 6.05
CA SER A 352 1.25 2.18 6.25
C SER A 352 -0.01 2.02 5.40
N ALA A 353 -0.74 3.12 5.14
CA ALA A 353 -1.88 3.11 4.23
C ALA A 353 -1.49 2.65 2.82
N GLY A 354 -0.42 3.24 2.27
CA GLY A 354 0.06 2.87 0.94
C GLY A 354 0.66 1.46 0.90
N VAL A 355 1.46 1.08 1.90
CA VAL A 355 2.03 -0.28 1.97
C VAL A 355 0.93 -1.33 2.07
N SER A 356 -0.06 -1.16 2.96
CA SER A 356 -1.13 -2.14 3.15
C SER A 356 -2.02 -2.28 1.90
N LEU A 357 -2.36 -1.18 1.24
CA LEU A 357 -3.11 -1.18 -0.01
C LEU A 357 -2.34 -1.94 -1.11
N THR A 358 -1.09 -1.57 -1.31
CA THR A 358 -0.29 -2.07 -2.44
C THR A 358 0.16 -3.52 -2.23
N THR A 359 0.54 -3.93 -1.03
CA THR A 359 0.88 -5.35 -0.74
C THR A 359 -0.33 -6.27 -0.88
N GLY A 360 -1.54 -5.77 -0.56
CA GLY A 360 -2.79 -6.51 -0.77
C GLY A 360 -3.15 -6.67 -2.26
N THR A 361 -2.86 -5.69 -3.09
CA THR A 361 -3.28 -5.66 -4.50
C THR A 361 -2.23 -6.21 -5.48
N ILE A 362 -0.93 -6.01 -5.21
CA ILE A 362 0.14 -6.45 -6.12
C ILE A 362 0.15 -7.97 -6.33
N GLY A 363 -0.16 -8.73 -5.26
CA GLY A 363 -0.28 -10.18 -5.33
C GLY A 363 -1.40 -10.65 -6.27
N MET A 364 -2.52 -9.90 -6.31
CA MET A 364 -3.63 -10.18 -7.23
C MET A 364 -3.27 -9.85 -8.67
N LYS A 365 -2.62 -8.70 -8.91
CA LYS A 365 -2.23 -8.25 -10.26
C LYS A 365 -1.20 -9.17 -10.91
N LEU A 366 -0.27 -9.72 -10.14
CA LEU A 366 0.79 -10.59 -10.64
C LEU A 366 0.39 -12.07 -10.69
N ALA A 367 -0.75 -12.46 -10.12
CA ALA A 367 -1.21 -13.84 -10.14
C ALA A 367 -1.80 -14.19 -11.51
N PRO A 368 -1.42 -15.33 -12.11
CA PRO A 368 -2.00 -15.79 -13.36
C PRO A 368 -3.52 -16.01 -13.25
N GLU A 369 -4.26 -15.71 -14.33
CA GLU A 369 -5.69 -15.93 -14.40
C GLU A 369 -6.05 -17.40 -14.10
N GLY A 370 -7.11 -17.59 -13.32
CA GLY A 370 -7.58 -18.92 -12.90
C GLY A 370 -6.76 -19.60 -11.80
N ARG A 371 -5.60 -19.05 -11.37
CA ARG A 371 -4.73 -19.60 -10.32
C ARG A 371 -4.51 -18.65 -9.13
N ALA A 372 -5.19 -17.54 -9.08
CA ALA A 372 -4.97 -16.47 -8.10
C ALA A 372 -5.03 -16.95 -6.63
N THR A 373 -5.90 -17.92 -6.30
CA THR A 373 -6.07 -18.40 -4.92
C THR A 373 -4.76 -18.98 -4.34
N GLY A 374 -4.04 -19.82 -5.09
CA GLY A 374 -2.77 -20.40 -4.64
C GLY A 374 -1.66 -19.35 -4.50
N TYR A 375 -1.61 -18.41 -5.43
CA TYR A 375 -0.65 -17.30 -5.43
C TYR A 375 -0.87 -16.36 -4.24
N LEU A 376 -2.10 -15.97 -3.96
CA LEU A 376 -2.45 -15.13 -2.81
C LEU A 376 -2.20 -15.86 -1.47
N ALA A 377 -2.48 -17.16 -1.40
CA ALA A 377 -2.17 -17.95 -0.22
C ALA A 377 -0.66 -18.01 0.05
N ALA A 378 0.17 -18.18 -0.97
CA ALA A 378 1.63 -18.15 -0.84
C ALA A 378 2.14 -16.77 -0.41
N ALA A 379 1.58 -15.68 -0.96
CA ALA A 379 1.91 -14.31 -0.56
C ALA A 379 1.57 -14.06 0.91
N ALA A 380 0.37 -14.45 1.34
CA ALA A 380 -0.05 -14.34 2.74
C ALA A 380 0.85 -15.17 3.67
N LEU A 381 1.20 -16.40 3.26
CA LEU A 381 2.10 -17.26 4.02
C LEU A 381 3.49 -16.64 4.19
N ALA A 382 4.08 -16.13 3.09
CA ALA A 382 5.38 -15.47 3.13
C ALA A 382 5.38 -14.25 4.05
N ASN A 383 4.39 -13.37 3.92
CA ASN A 383 4.24 -12.19 4.76
C ASN A 383 4.06 -12.55 6.24
N ASN A 384 3.17 -13.51 6.54
CA ASN A 384 2.87 -13.91 7.92
C ASN A 384 4.04 -14.62 8.60
N LEU A 385 4.81 -15.42 7.85
CA LEU A 385 6.04 -16.03 8.40
C LEU A 385 7.07 -14.95 8.74
N GLY A 386 7.32 -14.00 7.86
CA GLY A 386 8.20 -12.86 8.16
C GLY A 386 7.71 -12.06 9.36
N ALA A 387 6.43 -11.69 9.35
CA ALA A 387 5.80 -10.91 10.43
C ALA A 387 5.74 -11.66 11.78
N GLY A 388 5.71 -13.00 11.77
CA GLY A 388 5.74 -13.81 12.98
C GLY A 388 7.16 -14.02 13.52
N ILE A 389 8.16 -14.19 12.65
CA ILE A 389 9.55 -14.36 13.05
C ILE A 389 10.17 -13.04 13.54
N GLY A 390 9.79 -11.92 12.90
CA GLY A 390 10.32 -10.58 13.23
C GLY A 390 10.26 -10.23 14.71
N PRO A 391 9.10 -10.29 15.38
CA PRO A 391 8.97 -9.96 16.79
C PRO A 391 9.77 -10.88 17.73
N LEU A 392 9.94 -12.17 17.37
CA LEU A 392 10.74 -13.11 18.17
C LEU A 392 12.21 -12.71 18.17
N ILE A 393 12.75 -12.41 16.97
CA ILE A 393 14.11 -11.91 16.84
C ILE A 393 14.24 -10.54 17.50
N GLY A 394 13.28 -9.65 17.27
CA GLY A 394 13.26 -8.30 17.84
C GLY A 394 13.25 -8.31 19.36
N GLY A 395 12.43 -9.16 19.97
CA GLY A 395 12.38 -9.30 21.43
C GLY A 395 13.71 -9.78 22.02
N ARG A 396 14.33 -10.80 21.38
CA ARG A 396 15.65 -11.29 21.80
C ARG A 396 16.75 -10.25 21.67
N LEU A 397 16.73 -9.50 20.56
CA LEU A 397 17.68 -8.40 20.33
C LEU A 397 17.44 -7.24 21.30
N ALA A 398 16.19 -6.89 21.60
CA ALA A 398 15.86 -5.86 22.56
C ALA A 398 16.36 -6.22 23.97
N ASP A 399 16.20 -7.48 24.41
CA ASP A 399 16.77 -7.96 25.68
C ASP A 399 18.31 -7.92 25.64
N PHE A 400 18.93 -8.36 24.55
CA PHE A 400 20.38 -8.31 24.39
C PHE A 400 20.92 -6.88 24.45
N PHE A 401 20.35 -5.96 23.67
CA PHE A 401 20.82 -4.58 23.61
C PHE A 401 20.41 -3.73 24.82
N SER A 402 19.55 -4.20 25.70
CA SER A 402 19.08 -3.45 26.87
C SER A 402 20.24 -2.97 27.79
N VAL A 403 21.36 -3.69 27.78
CA VAL A 403 22.56 -3.40 28.57
C VAL A 403 23.73 -2.87 27.72
N HIS A 404 23.51 -2.61 26.42
CA HIS A 404 24.55 -2.11 25.52
C HIS A 404 24.28 -0.67 25.11
N SER A 405 25.36 0.10 24.98
CA SER A 405 25.34 1.47 24.48
C SER A 405 26.47 1.69 23.48
N LEU A 406 26.21 2.51 22.48
CA LEU A 406 27.20 3.00 21.52
C LEU A 406 27.13 4.53 21.50
N SER A 407 28.15 5.20 22.05
CA SER A 407 28.24 6.66 22.01
C SER A 407 29.38 7.09 21.08
N LEU A 408 29.12 8.18 20.34
CA LEU A 408 30.10 8.88 19.56
C LEU A 408 30.10 10.35 20.02
N ASP A 409 31.12 10.71 20.78
CA ASP A 409 31.24 12.03 21.38
C ASP A 409 32.40 12.80 20.72
N PHE A 410 32.14 14.02 20.28
CA PHE A 410 33.16 14.94 19.80
C PHE A 410 33.57 15.90 20.93
N THR A 411 34.81 15.80 21.37
CA THR A 411 35.34 16.71 22.38
C THR A 411 36.13 17.83 21.72
N TRP A 412 35.66 19.07 21.87
CA TRP A 412 36.43 20.25 21.53
C TRP A 412 37.20 20.71 22.77
N ALA A 413 38.54 20.60 22.74
CA ALA A 413 39.40 21.04 23.82
C ALA A 413 40.13 22.31 23.45
N SER A 414 40.11 23.32 24.32
CA SER A 414 40.84 24.60 24.24
C SER A 414 41.56 24.82 25.55
N PRO A 415 42.66 25.62 25.59
CA PRO A 415 43.28 25.97 26.86
C PRO A 415 42.26 26.65 27.80
N GLY A 416 41.88 25.92 28.86
CA GLY A 416 40.96 26.43 29.88
C GLY A 416 39.47 26.08 29.70
N SER A 417 39.06 25.41 28.60
CA SER A 417 37.68 24.93 28.41
C SER A 417 37.63 23.70 27.53
N SER A 418 36.80 22.73 27.88
CA SER A 418 36.46 21.62 27.02
C SER A 418 34.94 21.57 26.85
N PHE A 419 34.48 21.34 25.60
CA PHE A 419 33.08 21.21 25.26
C PHE A 419 32.86 19.83 24.61
N ASN A 420 31.95 19.05 25.15
CA ASN A 420 31.64 17.71 24.67
C ASN A 420 30.33 17.76 23.91
N LEU A 421 30.37 17.41 22.64
CA LEU A 421 29.20 17.29 21.74
C LEU A 421 28.87 15.81 21.55
N PRO A 422 27.81 15.29 22.17
CA PRO A 422 27.32 13.97 21.84
C PRO A 422 26.73 13.99 20.42
N ALA A 423 27.38 13.31 19.47
CA ALA A 423 26.94 13.25 18.09
C ALA A 423 25.98 12.08 17.83
N LEU A 424 26.18 10.97 18.50
CA LEU A 424 25.34 9.78 18.42
C LEU A 424 25.36 9.06 19.75
N ASN A 425 24.19 8.69 20.24
CA ASN A 425 24.09 7.83 21.44
C ASN A 425 22.96 6.83 21.22
N LEU A 426 23.32 5.60 20.81
CA LEU A 426 22.39 4.49 20.61
C LEU A 426 22.36 3.63 21.88
N THR A 427 21.18 3.40 22.42
CA THR A 427 20.97 2.59 23.61
C THR A 427 19.73 1.69 23.45
N GLY A 428 19.83 0.44 23.91
CA GLY A 428 18.68 -0.46 23.96
C GLY A 428 17.91 -0.58 22.64
N PHE A 429 16.70 -0.03 22.58
CA PHE A 429 15.81 -0.10 21.43
C PHE A 429 16.32 0.63 20.18
N ASP A 430 17.23 1.62 20.32
CA ASP A 430 17.76 2.36 19.18
C ASP A 430 18.53 1.43 18.22
N PHE A 431 19.25 0.45 18.76
CA PHE A 431 19.87 -0.60 17.95
C PHE A 431 18.85 -1.41 17.18
N LEU A 432 17.74 -1.78 17.84
CA LEU A 432 16.67 -2.55 17.22
C LEU A 432 16.03 -1.80 16.06
N PHE A 433 15.74 -0.50 16.24
CA PHE A 433 15.15 0.34 15.20
C PHE A 433 16.12 0.56 14.03
N SER A 434 17.40 0.78 14.32
CA SER A 434 18.45 0.89 13.31
C SER A 434 18.63 -0.41 12.52
N MET A 435 18.61 -1.58 13.20
CA MET A 435 18.70 -2.88 12.52
C MET A 435 17.47 -3.16 11.65
N ALA A 436 16.27 -2.82 12.14
CA ALA A 436 15.04 -2.96 11.35
C ALA A 436 15.07 -2.07 10.10
N PHE A 437 15.58 -0.85 10.22
CA PHE A 437 15.79 0.05 9.10
C PHE A 437 16.78 -0.54 8.08
N LEU A 438 17.95 -1.02 8.52
CA LEU A 438 18.95 -1.61 7.62
C LEU A 438 18.42 -2.87 6.92
N LEU A 439 17.76 -3.76 7.66
CA LEU A 439 17.13 -4.94 7.08
C LEU A 439 16.04 -4.55 6.08
N GLY A 440 15.24 -3.54 6.39
CA GLY A 440 14.24 -2.99 5.49
C GLY A 440 14.85 -2.44 4.20
N LEU A 441 15.97 -1.72 4.28
CA LEU A 441 16.70 -1.25 3.09
C LEU A 441 17.14 -2.41 2.19
N LEU A 442 17.65 -3.50 2.78
CA LEU A 442 18.04 -4.69 2.02
C LEU A 442 16.83 -5.32 1.30
N THR A 443 15.65 -5.24 1.89
CA THR A 443 14.43 -5.79 1.25
C THR A 443 14.02 -5.01 0.00
N MET A 444 14.36 -3.73 -0.09
CA MET A 444 14.05 -2.89 -1.25
C MET A 444 14.69 -3.43 -2.52
N ASN A 445 15.84 -4.14 -2.44
CA ASN A 445 16.44 -4.80 -3.61
C ASN A 445 15.53 -5.87 -4.22
N SER A 446 14.72 -6.57 -3.41
CA SER A 446 13.75 -7.55 -3.93
C SER A 446 12.59 -6.88 -4.66
N LEU A 447 12.21 -5.68 -4.22
CA LEU A 447 11.19 -4.87 -4.89
C LEU A 447 11.70 -4.33 -6.23
N THR A 448 13.00 -4.01 -6.33
CA THR A 448 13.60 -3.56 -7.62
C THR A 448 13.50 -4.61 -8.69
N ALA A 449 13.78 -5.87 -8.33
CA ALA A 449 13.77 -6.99 -9.26
C ALA A 449 12.36 -7.41 -9.72
N LEU A 450 11.31 -6.92 -9.03
CA LEU A 450 9.92 -7.19 -9.38
C LEU A 450 9.53 -6.41 -10.64
N ARG A 451 8.90 -7.07 -11.62
CA ARG A 451 8.41 -6.45 -12.85
C ARG A 451 6.88 -6.30 -12.77
N GLU A 452 6.40 -5.10 -13.03
CA GLU A 452 4.96 -4.79 -13.15
C GLU A 452 4.68 -4.20 -14.53
N GLU A 453 3.67 -4.68 -15.23
CA GLU A 453 3.22 -4.08 -16.48
C GLU A 453 2.68 -2.66 -16.23
N GLY A 454 3.15 -1.68 -17.00
CA GLY A 454 2.79 -0.27 -16.80
C GLY A 454 3.53 0.42 -15.65
N GLU A 455 4.67 -0.11 -15.22
CA GLU A 455 5.47 0.44 -14.12
C GLU A 455 5.90 1.90 -14.38
N VAL A 456 5.64 2.77 -13.39
CA VAL A 456 5.96 4.20 -13.41
C VAL A 456 7.01 4.50 -12.35
N GLY A 457 8.01 5.33 -12.67
CA GLY A 457 9.11 5.66 -11.76
C GLY A 457 8.64 6.46 -10.55
N ARG A 458 9.43 6.31 -9.49
CA ARG A 458 9.23 6.95 -8.18
C ARG A 458 9.11 8.48 -8.23
N GLU A 459 9.88 9.15 -9.09
CA GLU A 459 9.87 10.62 -9.20
C GLU A 459 8.47 11.14 -9.54
N VAL A 460 7.69 10.37 -10.32
CA VAL A 460 6.31 10.69 -10.70
C VAL A 460 5.36 10.56 -9.52
N VAL A 461 5.55 9.53 -8.71
CA VAL A 461 4.73 9.32 -7.51
C VAL A 461 4.94 10.46 -6.53
N LEU A 462 6.21 10.87 -6.33
CA LEU A 462 6.56 12.02 -5.48
C LEU A 462 6.03 13.34 -6.06
N GLU A 463 6.14 13.55 -7.37
CA GLU A 463 5.63 14.75 -8.01
C GLU A 463 4.10 14.83 -7.95
N ALA A 464 3.40 13.73 -8.20
CA ALA A 464 1.95 13.64 -8.09
C ALA A 464 1.45 13.86 -6.64
N LEU A 465 2.23 13.43 -5.64
CA LEU A 465 1.92 13.66 -4.21
C LEU A 465 2.16 15.11 -3.79
N LEU A 466 3.23 15.71 -4.30
CA LEU A 466 3.65 17.06 -3.88
C LEU A 466 3.00 18.16 -4.73
N ALA A 467 2.38 17.82 -5.87
CA ALA A 467 1.68 18.78 -6.71
C ALA A 467 0.59 19.57 -5.96
N PRO A 468 -0.30 18.95 -5.16
CA PRO A 468 -1.27 19.69 -4.35
C PRO A 468 -0.63 20.58 -3.29
N ALA A 469 0.44 20.09 -2.62
CA ALA A 469 1.16 20.91 -1.64
C ALA A 469 1.88 22.09 -2.27
N ARG A 470 2.42 21.92 -3.48
CA ARG A 470 3.06 22.97 -4.26
C ARG A 470 2.05 24.04 -4.69
N ASP A 471 0.84 23.65 -5.04
CA ASP A 471 -0.22 24.60 -5.41
C ASP A 471 -0.69 25.42 -4.19
N LEU A 472 -0.72 24.82 -3.01
CA LEU A 472 -1.00 25.54 -1.76
C LEU A 472 0.11 26.52 -1.35
N THR A 473 1.38 26.24 -1.70
CA THR A 473 2.52 27.11 -1.35
C THR A 473 2.80 28.18 -2.41
N ARG A 474 2.18 28.13 -3.59
CA ARG A 474 2.34 29.15 -4.65
C ARG A 474 2.07 30.58 -4.18
N PRO A 475 1.01 30.88 -3.40
CA PRO A 475 0.79 32.24 -2.90
C PRO A 475 1.93 32.73 -1.98
N MET A 476 2.61 31.80 -1.29
CA MET A 476 3.71 32.11 -0.38
C MET A 476 5.03 32.38 -1.10
N SER A 477 5.18 31.97 -2.36
CA SER A 477 6.38 32.22 -3.17
C SER A 477 6.55 33.66 -3.59
N THR A 478 5.49 34.47 -3.49
CA THR A 478 5.54 35.93 -3.77
C THR A 478 6.08 36.73 -2.60
N VAL A 479 6.22 36.13 -1.41
CA VAL A 479 6.75 36.80 -0.23
C VAL A 479 8.29 36.65 -0.22
N PRO A 480 9.07 37.73 -0.16
CA PRO A 480 10.52 37.66 -0.07
C PRO A 480 10.98 36.81 1.12
N GLY A 481 11.88 35.86 0.89
CA GLY A 481 12.39 34.92 1.90
C GLY A 481 11.57 33.64 2.08
N LEU A 482 10.34 33.56 1.59
CA LEU A 482 9.53 32.33 1.66
C LEU A 482 9.51 31.52 0.34
N ALA A 483 10.16 32.07 -0.70
CA ALA A 483 10.22 31.39 -2.00
C ALA A 483 10.85 29.99 -1.94
N PHE A 484 11.73 29.73 -0.97
CA PHE A 484 12.29 28.39 -0.79
C PHE A 484 11.27 27.36 -0.35
N LEU A 485 10.20 27.75 0.37
CA LEU A 485 9.14 26.84 0.81
C LEU A 485 8.32 26.27 -0.36
N SER A 486 8.24 27.02 -1.47
CA SER A 486 7.57 26.52 -2.68
C SER A 486 8.34 25.39 -3.37
N HIS A 487 9.64 25.25 -3.08
CA HIS A 487 10.52 24.19 -3.58
C HIS A 487 10.87 23.15 -2.50
N PHE A 488 10.56 23.40 -1.25
CA PHE A 488 10.69 22.48 -0.13
C PHE A 488 9.36 21.71 0.09
N PRO A 489 9.36 20.41 0.28
CA PRO A 489 10.51 19.48 0.40
C PRO A 489 10.98 18.87 -0.94
N TYR A 490 10.32 19.17 -2.06
CA TYR A 490 10.55 18.55 -3.36
C TYR A 490 12.00 18.65 -3.86
N GLY A 491 12.57 19.84 -3.81
CA GLY A 491 13.95 20.09 -4.25
C GLY A 491 15.00 19.33 -3.42
N TYR A 492 14.73 19.12 -2.13
CA TYR A 492 15.58 18.35 -1.23
C TYR A 492 15.39 16.85 -1.44
N LEU A 493 14.16 16.36 -1.49
CA LEU A 493 13.85 14.93 -1.71
C LEU A 493 14.40 14.41 -3.04
N ARG A 494 14.49 15.27 -4.06
CA ARG A 494 15.07 14.92 -5.35
C ARG A 494 16.60 14.80 -5.30
N ARG A 495 17.26 15.53 -4.40
CA ARG A 495 18.74 15.60 -4.31
C ARG A 495 19.34 14.66 -3.29
N VAL A 496 18.54 14.15 -2.34
CA VAL A 496 19.00 13.22 -1.32
C VAL A 496 19.06 11.82 -1.92
N PRO A 497 20.24 11.19 -2.08
CA PRO A 497 20.35 9.79 -2.43
C PRO A 497 19.88 8.96 -1.23
N ILE A 498 18.63 8.56 -1.21
CA ILE A 498 18.12 7.63 -0.22
C ILE A 498 18.45 6.23 -0.70
N PRO A 499 19.33 5.47 -0.02
CA PRO A 499 19.68 4.12 -0.41
C PRO A 499 18.42 3.24 -0.55
N GLY A 500 18.36 2.45 -1.63
CA GLY A 500 17.17 1.62 -1.96
C GLY A 500 16.08 2.37 -2.71
N LEU A 501 16.23 3.67 -2.96
CA LEU A 501 15.31 4.49 -3.73
C LEU A 501 15.74 4.70 -5.18
N ASP A 502 16.94 4.26 -5.58
CA ASP A 502 17.42 4.26 -6.98
C ASP A 502 16.74 3.20 -7.86
N VAL A 503 15.53 2.77 -7.46
CA VAL A 503 14.69 1.86 -8.21
C VAL A 503 13.89 2.60 -9.28
N ALA A 504 14.48 3.56 -9.87
CA ALA A 504 13.87 4.23 -11.00
C ALA A 504 14.69 3.95 -12.25
N LEU A 505 14.41 2.87 -12.85
CA LEU A 505 14.77 2.69 -14.25
C LEU A 505 13.70 3.32 -15.13
N GLY A 506 14.09 4.42 -15.72
CA GLY A 506 13.37 5.03 -16.82
C GLY A 506 12.50 6.20 -16.39
N VAL A 507 12.72 7.31 -17.08
CA VAL A 507 11.72 8.36 -17.24
C VAL A 507 10.47 7.65 -17.73
N THR A 508 9.49 7.59 -16.87
CA THR A 508 8.41 6.66 -17.08
C THR A 508 7.40 7.21 -18.05
N ALA A 509 6.75 6.29 -18.69
CA ALA A 509 5.68 6.49 -19.63
C ALA A 509 4.69 7.58 -19.19
N TYR A 510 4.33 7.59 -17.92
CA TYR A 510 3.40 8.57 -17.37
C TYR A 510 3.99 10.00 -17.29
N GLN A 511 5.26 10.19 -16.90
CA GLN A 511 5.88 11.54 -16.86
C GLN A 511 5.96 12.15 -18.23
N ILE A 512 6.28 11.34 -19.23
CA ILE A 512 6.35 11.78 -20.60
C ILE A 512 4.96 12.19 -21.08
N ALA A 513 3.96 11.35 -20.84
CA ALA A 513 2.58 11.63 -21.21
C ALA A 513 2.03 12.85 -20.47
N GLU A 514 2.25 12.95 -19.16
CA GLU A 514 1.77 14.07 -18.34
C GLU A 514 2.53 15.36 -18.66
N ALA A 515 3.83 15.31 -18.88
CA ALA A 515 4.61 16.46 -19.31
C ALA A 515 4.14 16.97 -20.69
N ALA A 516 3.84 16.05 -21.62
CA ALA A 516 3.29 16.39 -22.92
C ALA A 516 1.87 16.98 -22.79
N ARG A 517 1.02 16.39 -21.95
CA ARG A 517 -0.33 16.91 -21.67
C ARG A 517 -0.30 18.31 -21.08
N LEU A 518 0.51 18.55 -20.06
CA LEU A 518 0.64 19.85 -19.39
C LEU A 518 1.27 20.89 -20.33
N ALA A 519 2.28 20.50 -21.12
CA ALA A 519 2.88 21.36 -22.13
C ALA A 519 1.85 21.77 -23.21
N THR A 520 1.03 20.84 -23.66
CA THR A 520 -0.06 21.08 -24.61
C THR A 520 -1.11 22.03 -24.03
N LEU A 521 -1.58 21.79 -22.80
CA LEU A 521 -2.53 22.64 -22.11
C LEU A 521 -2.01 24.08 -21.87
N ALA A 522 -0.72 24.23 -21.53
CA ALA A 522 -0.12 25.55 -21.32
C ALA A 522 -0.14 26.42 -22.58
N VAL A 523 -0.02 25.79 -23.74
CA VAL A 523 0.01 26.47 -25.04
C VAL A 523 -1.41 26.68 -25.59
N THR A 524 -2.31 25.70 -25.44
CA THR A 524 -3.65 25.71 -26.06
C THR A 524 -4.64 26.67 -25.38
N ARG A 525 -4.33 27.16 -24.17
CA ARG A 525 -5.13 28.17 -23.46
C ARG A 525 -4.88 29.61 -23.94
N GLY A 526 -3.89 29.84 -24.84
CA GLY A 526 -3.52 31.14 -25.37
C GLY A 526 -3.92 31.37 -26.85
N ARG A 527 -4.26 32.60 -27.25
CA ARG A 527 -4.47 32.95 -28.63
C ARG A 527 -3.16 32.80 -29.44
N GLY A 528 -3.15 31.99 -30.50
CA GLY A 528 -1.97 31.67 -31.32
C GLY A 528 -1.26 30.36 -30.97
N ALA A 529 -1.95 29.42 -30.36
CA ALA A 529 -1.50 28.19 -29.74
C ALA A 529 -0.79 27.22 -30.70
N THR A 530 -1.25 27.04 -31.92
CA THR A 530 -0.84 25.92 -32.79
C THR A 530 0.60 25.98 -33.27
N LEU A 531 1.14 27.15 -33.59
CA LEU A 531 2.53 27.28 -34.06
C LEU A 531 3.60 27.11 -32.95
N ARG A 532 3.21 27.33 -31.70
CA ARG A 532 4.10 27.19 -30.54
C ARG A 532 4.17 25.77 -29.99
N LEU A 533 3.16 24.94 -30.26
CA LEU A 533 3.04 23.60 -29.67
C LEU A 533 4.17 22.65 -30.13
N ILE A 534 4.56 22.71 -31.43
CA ILE A 534 5.68 21.91 -31.94
C ILE A 534 6.95 22.21 -31.16
N GLY A 535 7.30 23.49 -31.00
CA GLY A 535 8.50 23.88 -30.25
C GLY A 535 8.48 23.50 -28.78
N VAL A 536 7.30 23.50 -28.16
CA VAL A 536 7.12 23.09 -26.76
C VAL A 536 7.25 21.58 -26.61
N LEU A 537 6.69 20.78 -27.52
CA LEU A 537 6.84 19.32 -27.56
C LEU A 537 8.29 18.93 -27.84
N GLU A 538 8.96 19.59 -28.80
CA GLU A 538 10.40 19.41 -29.05
C GLU A 538 11.25 19.65 -27.81
N ASN A 539 10.98 20.74 -27.10
CA ASN A 539 11.68 21.05 -25.85
C ASN A 539 11.37 20.07 -24.73
N THR A 540 10.13 19.55 -24.69
CA THR A 540 9.72 18.53 -23.71
C THR A 540 10.46 17.22 -23.95
N VAL A 541 10.46 16.72 -25.19
CA VAL A 541 11.23 15.53 -25.57
C VAL A 541 12.72 15.73 -25.29
N SER A 542 13.29 16.88 -25.63
CA SER A 542 14.71 17.18 -25.43
C SER A 542 15.12 17.25 -23.95
N ARG A 543 14.22 17.71 -23.06
CA ARG A 543 14.43 17.72 -21.59
C ARG A 543 14.35 16.32 -20.98
N ILE A 544 13.45 15.49 -21.50
CA ILE A 544 13.24 14.13 -21.05
C ILE A 544 14.43 13.25 -21.46
N TRP A 545 14.94 13.47 -22.68
CA TRP A 545 16.06 12.71 -23.23
C TRP A 545 17.40 13.29 -22.82
N LYS A 546 17.93 12.89 -21.68
CA LYS A 546 19.22 13.36 -21.15
C LYS A 546 20.43 12.46 -21.49
N GLY A 547 20.22 11.28 -22.05
CA GLY A 547 21.28 10.31 -22.37
C GLY A 547 21.83 10.45 -23.79
N ASN A 548 23.07 10.01 -24.00
CA ASN A 548 23.70 9.89 -25.34
C ASN A 548 23.49 8.51 -25.96
N ASP A 549 22.88 7.55 -25.27
CA ASP A 549 22.65 6.20 -25.79
C ASP A 549 21.39 6.17 -26.66
N VAL A 550 21.59 5.89 -27.94
CA VAL A 550 20.53 5.72 -28.94
C VAL A 550 19.94 4.31 -28.77
N ASN A 551 18.95 4.15 -27.89
CA ASN A 551 18.16 2.93 -27.82
C ASN A 551 16.84 3.16 -28.57
N GLU A 552 16.66 2.47 -29.68
CA GLU A 552 15.47 2.60 -30.56
C GLU A 552 14.17 2.25 -29.85
N ALA A 553 14.18 1.25 -28.96
CA ALA A 553 13.02 0.86 -28.16
C ALA A 553 12.61 1.98 -27.18
N HIS A 554 13.59 2.65 -26.57
CA HIS A 554 13.33 3.78 -25.69
C HIS A 554 12.80 4.99 -26.47
N ALA A 555 13.32 5.24 -27.67
CA ALA A 555 12.82 6.31 -28.53
C ALA A 555 11.37 6.09 -28.95
N MET A 556 11.02 4.87 -29.31
CA MET A 556 9.64 4.48 -29.64
C MET A 556 8.70 4.69 -28.45
N GLU A 557 9.11 4.34 -27.24
CA GLU A 557 8.31 4.53 -26.04
C GLU A 557 8.13 6.03 -25.68
N VAL A 558 9.18 6.85 -25.81
CA VAL A 558 9.07 8.31 -25.65
C VAL A 558 8.09 8.89 -26.66
N ALA A 559 8.18 8.48 -27.93
CA ALA A 559 7.27 8.90 -28.97
C ALA A 559 5.81 8.53 -28.67
N ARG A 560 5.59 7.29 -28.24
CA ARG A 560 4.29 6.78 -27.80
C ARG A 560 3.69 7.63 -26.69
N GLN A 561 4.43 7.90 -25.64
CA GLN A 561 3.90 8.62 -24.48
C GLN A 561 3.66 10.11 -24.76
N VAL A 562 4.48 10.73 -25.58
CA VAL A 562 4.22 12.11 -26.01
C VAL A 562 2.95 12.20 -26.86
N GLY A 563 2.77 11.26 -27.80
CA GLY A 563 1.53 11.18 -28.60
C GLY A 563 0.29 11.02 -27.71
N ARG A 564 0.32 10.03 -26.81
CA ARG A 564 -0.75 9.76 -25.85
C ARG A 564 -1.09 10.99 -24.99
N GLY A 565 -0.09 11.58 -24.34
CA GLY A 565 -0.31 12.73 -23.45
C GLY A 565 -0.83 13.97 -24.18
N THR A 566 -0.41 14.17 -25.44
CA THR A 566 -0.90 15.29 -26.26
C THR A 566 -2.39 15.13 -26.59
N ILE A 567 -2.84 13.92 -26.91
CA ILE A 567 -4.28 13.65 -27.19
C ILE A 567 -5.12 13.74 -25.93
N HIS A 568 -4.65 13.28 -24.78
CA HIS A 568 -5.36 13.45 -23.51
C HIS A 568 -5.59 14.93 -23.11
N ALA A 569 -4.86 15.87 -23.72
CA ALA A 569 -5.11 17.28 -23.49
C ALA A 569 -6.38 17.81 -24.18
N VAL A 570 -6.98 17.06 -25.11
CA VAL A 570 -8.19 17.45 -25.86
C VAL A 570 -9.34 17.82 -24.92
N GLU A 571 -9.59 17.01 -23.88
CA GLU A 571 -10.67 17.21 -22.91
C GLU A 571 -10.65 18.59 -22.22
N GLN A 572 -9.48 19.20 -22.11
CA GLN A 572 -9.25 20.45 -21.39
C GLN A 572 -8.73 21.59 -22.30
N SER A 573 -8.63 21.34 -23.60
CA SER A 573 -8.14 22.30 -24.60
C SER A 573 -9.26 22.81 -25.49
N LEU A 574 -9.02 23.94 -26.18
CA LEU A 574 -9.90 24.50 -27.21
C LEU A 574 -9.52 24.01 -28.63
N VAL A 575 -8.59 23.06 -28.72
CA VAL A 575 -8.03 22.54 -29.98
C VAL A 575 -8.52 21.12 -30.17
N ASP A 576 -8.94 20.79 -31.39
CA ASP A 576 -9.44 19.46 -31.75
C ASP A 576 -8.34 18.36 -31.74
N ALA A 577 -8.78 17.11 -31.66
CA ALA A 577 -7.89 15.94 -31.60
C ALA A 577 -7.00 15.82 -32.86
N GLY A 578 -7.52 16.19 -34.01
CA GLY A 578 -6.77 16.12 -35.28
C GLY A 578 -5.61 17.10 -35.30
N GLN A 579 -5.84 18.35 -34.87
CA GLN A 579 -4.76 19.34 -34.81
C GLN A 579 -3.69 18.95 -33.78
N LEU A 580 -4.10 18.42 -32.62
CA LEU A 580 -3.15 17.95 -31.60
C LEU A 580 -2.35 16.75 -32.10
N ALA A 581 -2.98 15.80 -32.78
CA ALA A 581 -2.30 14.66 -33.38
C ALA A 581 -1.26 15.10 -34.44
N HIS A 582 -1.64 16.02 -35.32
CA HIS A 582 -0.72 16.58 -36.32
C HIS A 582 0.52 17.22 -35.69
N GLN A 583 0.33 18.06 -34.65
CA GLN A 583 1.43 18.72 -33.96
C GLN A 583 2.29 17.74 -33.13
N ALA A 584 1.70 16.69 -32.55
CA ALA A 584 2.42 15.65 -31.84
C ALA A 584 3.37 14.91 -32.76
N VAL A 585 2.91 14.51 -33.94
CA VAL A 585 3.74 13.80 -34.93
C VAL A 585 4.95 14.64 -35.36
N LEU A 586 4.70 15.89 -35.78
CA LEU A 586 5.78 16.78 -36.21
C LEU A 586 6.78 17.08 -35.08
N GLY A 587 6.26 17.40 -33.87
CA GLY A 587 7.11 17.73 -32.73
C GLY A 587 7.98 16.57 -32.29
N VAL A 588 7.42 15.36 -32.21
CA VAL A 588 8.14 14.15 -31.80
C VAL A 588 9.21 13.75 -32.83
N VAL A 589 8.84 13.67 -34.12
CA VAL A 589 9.78 13.25 -35.17
C VAL A 589 10.94 14.23 -35.30
N ARG A 590 10.69 15.53 -35.20
CA ARG A 590 11.74 16.56 -35.23
C ARG A 590 12.65 16.48 -33.98
N ALA A 591 12.06 16.32 -32.80
CA ALA A 591 12.82 16.25 -31.56
C ALA A 591 13.74 15.02 -31.50
N LEU A 592 13.21 13.84 -31.82
CA LEU A 592 13.97 12.60 -31.84
C LEU A 592 15.00 12.60 -32.97
N GLY A 593 14.69 13.26 -34.08
CA GLY A 593 15.64 13.46 -35.20
C GLY A 593 16.88 14.26 -34.80
N ARG A 594 16.76 15.25 -33.94
CA ARG A 594 17.92 16.00 -33.37
C ARG A 594 18.81 15.11 -32.48
N LYS A 595 18.28 13.99 -32.02
CA LYS A 595 19.00 12.99 -31.21
C LYS A 595 19.51 11.79 -32.02
N HIS A 596 19.54 11.91 -33.37
CA HIS A 596 19.97 10.87 -34.29
C HIS A 596 19.14 9.59 -34.28
N VAL A 597 17.92 9.64 -33.78
CA VAL A 597 16.96 8.50 -33.83
C VAL A 597 16.36 8.41 -35.24
N GLY A 598 16.27 7.18 -35.74
CA GLY A 598 15.63 6.91 -37.03
C GLY A 598 14.15 7.30 -37.04
N PRO A 599 13.63 7.92 -38.11
CA PRO A 599 12.24 8.40 -38.19
C PRO A 599 11.20 7.28 -38.12
N ARG A 600 11.55 6.05 -38.50
CA ARG A 600 10.70 4.86 -38.48
C ARG A 600 10.16 4.56 -37.09
N HIS A 601 11.03 4.47 -36.09
CA HIS A 601 10.66 4.21 -34.71
C HIS A 601 9.88 5.35 -34.06
N ALA A 602 10.21 6.59 -34.41
CA ALA A 602 9.48 7.77 -33.95
C ALA A 602 8.03 7.78 -34.50
N LEU A 603 7.83 7.51 -35.80
CA LEU A 603 6.52 7.43 -36.44
C LEU A 603 5.66 6.31 -35.86
N ARG A 604 6.21 5.10 -35.73
CA ARG A 604 5.52 3.96 -35.12
C ARG A 604 5.09 4.26 -33.66
N GLY A 605 6.00 4.81 -32.87
CA GLY A 605 5.72 5.16 -31.46
C GLY A 605 4.62 6.22 -31.34
N VAL A 606 4.73 7.34 -32.07
CA VAL A 606 3.75 8.41 -31.97
C VAL A 606 2.39 7.98 -32.53
N GLY A 607 2.34 7.16 -33.61
CA GLY A 607 1.12 6.58 -34.15
C GLY A 607 0.40 5.71 -33.11
N TYR A 608 1.14 4.84 -32.42
CA TYR A 608 0.60 4.07 -31.31
C TYR A 608 0.01 4.99 -30.21
N GLY A 609 0.75 6.02 -29.78
CA GLY A 609 0.34 6.93 -28.71
C GLY A 609 -0.89 7.77 -29.07
N VAL A 610 -1.03 8.21 -30.31
CA VAL A 610 -2.20 8.98 -30.79
C VAL A 610 -3.48 8.15 -30.70
N VAL A 611 -3.46 6.90 -31.21
CA VAL A 611 -4.64 6.01 -31.17
C VAL A 611 -4.94 5.59 -29.74
N GLN A 612 -3.93 5.19 -28.98
CA GLN A 612 -4.10 4.84 -27.58
C GLN A 612 -4.72 6.01 -26.79
N GLY A 613 -4.21 7.22 -26.95
CA GLY A 613 -4.73 8.40 -26.27
C GLY A 613 -6.18 8.73 -26.65
N ALA A 614 -6.56 8.55 -27.91
CA ALA A 614 -7.93 8.77 -28.35
C ALA A 614 -8.91 7.75 -27.77
N LEU A 615 -8.54 6.45 -27.79
CA LEU A 615 -9.37 5.38 -27.24
C LEU A 615 -9.53 5.50 -25.70
N GLU A 616 -8.46 5.82 -24.99
CA GLU A 616 -8.50 6.01 -23.54
C GLU A 616 -9.30 7.25 -23.12
N ALA A 617 -9.27 8.31 -23.90
CA ALA A 617 -10.06 9.52 -23.67
C ALA A 617 -11.53 9.40 -24.16
N GLY A 618 -11.92 8.26 -24.74
CA GLY A 618 -13.27 8.05 -25.29
C GLY A 618 -13.59 8.96 -26.49
N ILE A 619 -12.58 9.40 -27.22
CA ILE A 619 -12.70 10.28 -28.39
C ILE A 619 -12.72 9.44 -29.66
N ASP A 620 -13.59 9.80 -30.66
CA ASP A 620 -13.55 9.14 -31.96
C ASP A 620 -12.16 9.31 -32.60
N PRO A 621 -11.41 8.22 -32.88
CA PRO A 621 -10.05 8.30 -33.40
C PRO A 621 -9.97 8.82 -34.84
N ARG A 622 -11.08 8.94 -35.55
CA ARG A 622 -11.13 9.25 -36.99
C ARG A 622 -10.34 10.50 -37.35
N GLU A 623 -10.59 11.60 -36.67
CA GLU A 623 -9.96 12.88 -36.96
C GLU A 623 -8.47 12.88 -36.54
N ALA A 624 -8.15 12.28 -35.42
CA ALA A 624 -6.75 12.12 -34.93
C ALA A 624 -5.92 11.24 -35.89
N VAL A 625 -6.47 10.13 -36.39
CA VAL A 625 -5.83 9.23 -37.33
C VAL A 625 -5.56 9.93 -38.67
N SER A 626 -6.58 10.56 -39.23
CA SER A 626 -6.46 11.26 -40.52
C SER A 626 -5.38 12.34 -40.51
N ARG A 627 -5.38 13.20 -39.50
CA ARG A 627 -4.41 14.30 -39.38
C ARG A 627 -3.01 13.81 -38.97
N ALA A 628 -2.90 12.73 -38.23
CA ALA A 628 -1.62 12.11 -37.93
C ALA A 628 -0.96 11.50 -39.17
N LEU A 629 -1.74 10.89 -40.08
CA LEU A 629 -1.23 10.37 -41.35
C LEU A 629 -0.75 11.51 -42.27
N GLU A 630 -1.47 12.64 -42.36
CA GLU A 630 -1.00 13.83 -43.07
C GLU A 630 0.33 14.34 -42.52
N ALA A 631 0.43 14.43 -41.19
CA ALA A 631 1.67 14.84 -40.54
C ALA A 631 2.83 13.83 -40.73
N ALA A 632 2.53 12.53 -40.83
CA ALA A 632 3.53 11.51 -41.12
C ALA A 632 4.16 11.66 -42.50
N LYS A 633 3.39 12.02 -43.52
CA LYS A 633 3.93 12.34 -44.87
C LYS A 633 4.90 13.50 -44.79
N GLN A 634 4.50 14.60 -44.12
CA GLN A 634 5.34 15.78 -43.97
C GLN A 634 6.63 15.46 -43.17
N ALA A 635 6.50 14.82 -42.03
CA ALA A 635 7.61 14.47 -41.15
C ALA A 635 8.55 13.44 -41.80
N GLY A 636 8.03 12.49 -42.58
CA GLY A 636 8.80 11.51 -43.35
C GLY A 636 9.62 12.20 -44.43
N HIS A 637 9.04 13.07 -45.22
CA HIS A 637 9.70 13.86 -46.23
C HIS A 637 10.84 14.72 -45.67
N GLU A 638 10.60 15.41 -44.55
CA GLU A 638 11.61 16.22 -43.84
C GLU A 638 12.79 15.37 -43.35
N ARG A 639 12.63 14.04 -43.23
CA ARG A 639 13.64 13.08 -42.74
C ARG A 639 14.13 12.10 -43.79
N GLY A 640 13.77 12.31 -45.06
CA GLY A 640 14.27 11.51 -46.18
C GLY A 640 13.63 10.13 -46.35
N LEU A 641 12.42 9.90 -45.77
CA LEU A 641 11.61 8.71 -46.04
C LEU A 641 10.71 8.92 -47.24
N LEU A 642 10.43 7.83 -47.97
CA LEU A 642 9.36 7.81 -48.95
C LEU A 642 8.00 7.94 -48.27
N GLU A 643 7.02 8.53 -48.98
CA GLU A 643 5.66 8.77 -48.43
C GLU A 643 5.01 7.47 -47.95
N ASP A 644 5.05 6.43 -48.79
CA ASP A 644 4.46 5.12 -48.46
C ASP A 644 5.15 4.46 -47.25
N GLU A 645 6.46 4.65 -47.12
CA GLU A 645 7.22 4.12 -45.99
C GLU A 645 6.85 4.85 -44.69
N ALA A 646 6.73 6.17 -44.72
CA ALA A 646 6.34 6.94 -43.54
C ALA A 646 4.93 6.57 -43.09
N LEU A 647 3.99 6.42 -44.03
CA LEU A 647 2.62 5.99 -43.74
C LEU A 647 2.55 4.57 -43.19
N SER A 648 3.33 3.63 -43.72
CA SER A 648 3.33 2.24 -43.27
C SER A 648 3.82 2.11 -41.81
N TRP A 649 4.87 2.83 -41.44
CA TRP A 649 5.37 2.81 -40.05
C TRP A 649 4.38 3.46 -39.08
N MET A 650 3.72 4.56 -39.48
CA MET A 650 2.69 5.20 -38.68
C MET A 650 1.47 4.28 -38.50
N ALA A 651 0.94 3.72 -39.60
CA ALA A 651 -0.20 2.82 -39.59
C ALA A 651 0.06 1.57 -38.74
N ARG A 652 1.26 1.02 -38.78
CA ARG A 652 1.67 -0.11 -37.95
C ARG A 652 1.52 0.20 -36.46
N GLY A 653 2.01 1.35 -36.00
CA GLY A 653 1.86 1.77 -34.62
C GLY A 653 0.38 1.97 -34.21
N MET A 654 -0.43 2.54 -35.12
CA MET A 654 -1.85 2.74 -34.90
C MET A 654 -2.62 1.42 -34.75
N LEU A 655 -2.32 0.44 -35.62
CA LEU A 655 -2.93 -0.89 -35.56
C LEU A 655 -2.52 -1.66 -34.31
N GLU A 656 -1.27 -1.61 -33.89
CA GLU A 656 -0.80 -2.22 -32.65
C GLU A 656 -1.52 -1.64 -31.42
N ALA A 657 -1.78 -0.33 -31.39
CA ALA A 657 -2.55 0.30 -30.32
C ALA A 657 -4.02 -0.16 -30.32
N ALA A 658 -4.62 -0.25 -31.50
CA ALA A 658 -6.02 -0.68 -31.64
C ALA A 658 -6.18 -2.18 -31.28
N GLU A 659 -5.24 -3.05 -31.69
CA GLU A 659 -5.23 -4.47 -31.33
C GLU A 659 -5.16 -4.67 -29.80
N ALA A 660 -4.34 -3.87 -29.11
CA ALA A 660 -4.23 -3.89 -27.65
C ALA A 660 -5.54 -3.47 -26.91
N HIS A 661 -6.43 -2.73 -27.59
CA HIS A 661 -7.72 -2.27 -27.03
C HIS A 661 -8.91 -3.16 -27.42
N GLY A 662 -8.72 -4.15 -28.28
CA GLY A 662 -9.74 -5.13 -28.63
C GLY A 662 -10.19 -5.12 -30.08
N PRO A 663 -11.00 -6.12 -30.50
CA PRO A 663 -11.36 -6.33 -31.90
C PRO A 663 -12.20 -5.19 -32.49
N ASP A 664 -13.05 -4.54 -31.72
CA ASP A 664 -13.90 -3.42 -32.18
C ASP A 664 -13.05 -2.19 -32.50
N ALA A 665 -12.06 -1.87 -31.65
CA ALA A 665 -11.12 -0.78 -31.88
C ALA A 665 -10.23 -1.07 -33.09
N LEU A 666 -9.80 -2.30 -33.27
CA LEU A 666 -9.01 -2.72 -34.42
C LEU A 666 -9.78 -2.53 -35.74
N ALA A 667 -11.05 -3.01 -35.80
CA ALA A 667 -11.90 -2.85 -36.96
C ALA A 667 -12.16 -1.38 -37.28
N GLN A 668 -12.39 -0.55 -36.26
CA GLN A 668 -12.57 0.88 -36.42
C GLN A 668 -11.36 1.57 -37.03
N VAL A 669 -10.15 1.33 -36.45
CA VAL A 669 -8.92 1.95 -36.95
C VAL A 669 -8.52 1.42 -38.32
N GLN A 670 -8.71 0.12 -38.61
CA GLN A 670 -8.48 -0.46 -39.94
C GLN A 670 -9.31 0.22 -41.02
N SER A 671 -10.58 0.52 -40.73
CA SER A 671 -11.46 1.22 -41.69
C SER A 671 -11.05 2.66 -41.99
N LEU A 672 -10.16 3.26 -41.20
CA LEU A 672 -9.67 4.63 -41.36
C LEU A 672 -8.34 4.72 -42.12
N LEU A 673 -7.67 3.59 -42.32
CA LEU A 673 -6.38 3.55 -43.00
C LEU A 673 -6.58 3.39 -44.52
N PRO A 674 -5.70 4.00 -45.35
CA PRO A 674 -5.77 3.85 -46.81
C PRO A 674 -5.64 2.38 -47.25
N GLU A 675 -6.44 1.97 -48.24
CA GLU A 675 -6.36 0.62 -48.84
C GLU A 675 -4.98 0.41 -49.48
N GLY A 676 -4.29 -0.68 -49.10
CA GLY A 676 -3.00 -1.06 -49.67
C GLY A 676 -1.77 -0.79 -48.79
N LEU A 677 -1.92 -0.15 -47.62
CA LEU A 677 -0.79 0.13 -46.72
C LEU A 677 -0.27 -1.08 -45.97
N MET A 678 -0.99 -2.21 -45.87
CA MET A 678 -0.53 -3.48 -45.32
C MET A 678 -1.25 -4.67 -45.94
N SER A 679 -0.52 -5.56 -46.64
CA SER A 679 -0.97 -6.92 -46.87
C SER A 679 -0.70 -7.81 -45.63
N PRO A 680 -1.53 -8.84 -45.36
CA PRO A 680 -1.38 -9.72 -44.19
C PRO A 680 -0.10 -10.54 -44.14
N GLU A 681 0.69 -10.58 -45.24
CA GLU A 681 1.84 -11.46 -45.41
C GLU A 681 3.20 -10.86 -44.97
N GLU A 682 3.29 -9.58 -44.65
CA GLU A 682 4.54 -8.94 -44.20
C GLU A 682 4.64 -8.81 -42.66
N ARG A 683 4.27 -9.83 -41.92
CA ARG A 683 4.65 -9.94 -40.49
C ARG A 683 6.05 -10.51 -40.37
N PRO A 684 7.10 -9.72 -39.97
CA PRO A 684 8.37 -10.34 -39.60
C PRO A 684 8.13 -11.21 -38.35
N PRO A 685 8.88 -12.32 -38.21
CA PRO A 685 8.74 -13.23 -37.08
C PRO A 685 9.00 -12.47 -35.79
N ALA A 686 8.19 -12.77 -34.78
CA ALA A 686 8.33 -12.26 -33.41
C ALA A 686 9.75 -12.61 -32.91
N GLN A 687 10.59 -11.61 -32.68
CA GLN A 687 11.83 -11.71 -31.90
C GLN A 687 11.64 -11.15 -30.51
#